data_130487740645b12f05befe0ad394bf8c
#
_entry.id   130487740645b12f05befe0ad394bf8c
#
_cell.length_a   1.000
_cell.length_b   1.000
_cell.length_c   1.000
_cell.angle_alpha   90.00
_cell.angle_beta   90.00
_cell.angle_gamma   90.00
#
_symmetry.space_group_name_H-M   'P 1'
#
loop_
_entity.id
_entity.type
_entity.pdbx_description
1 polymer ?
#
loop_
_entity_poly.entity_id
_entity_poly.type
_entity_poly.pdbx_seq_one_letter_code
_entity_poly.pdbx_strand_id
1 'polypeptide(L)'
;MLVSKVPLDFMATLPSTDTSGHSPHRAENAGPDHISFARRDAAAIALLIACLVAMFWRVLFTPAMFFYRDVFNYSFPHAQFIHEVCRSGHLPYWNPYLNFGEPVLANPNFLFFYPSTLLLILLPAGFAYTLHYVAHFAIAGVGTYLLARRWGQTCAAAFLAGFFFAFSGPILSLGNFYNHVAAAAWIPWALLLADHALESRSWRPWILLTLVFTLQFLAAEPFTLIATFGLALALAFYKRGSFRSLLCPANRRILIAFILVGGLILALSAMQLLPSLDLLQHSRRGNEGLPFNETTSWSFHPLALFEVVIPDFFGRPLEAPSLWTLVLNCRNTAYFPSVFLGFIPLFFALAGWSLGQDRHRGFAAGAGAVLLLLSFGRFTPFFAAVYLLVPPVALVRFPVKLLVPAVLMVALLAGWGFDALLHSDPASKGRSRRILALLKWLLAGVGALWVAAVVAPSLISGPAGWLLVRTNGMFMRSMAGSLSATQTSEATAFLLTMLRWQLPGLIGFILGGILMIIAWKQGKAWVRHSVIAVPILGMALLVTVNDRANPTVPETFYTYRPPALAAFGDSTQPYRFSYIFRESENPPGTPEVQGFLNLDSIPEAADFSPLAQMAFRDRLVLARGSLLERVEGVSNIDVERSFPPFLYDFWVFALRRISSPDQLDCLLGRANVRYQILPRRRTGSNIREVAAIFNGSPQPNYLYENLCLTPRAYVADTASFSTDGNETLRRMSSAEFDPTREVILAGVSGGAPPDAGDGEPGRVDILERRPGVVRLRAQLPQAGYVVLLDRFDPSWHATLDGHDVPVRRANHLFRAVQVPAGRHEVRFAFRQRGLRLGIILSGAVFGLLVIALLVDPGRLRRG
;
A
#
# COMPACT_ATOMS: atom_id res chain seq x y z
N MET A 1 2.19 -22.99 11.51
CA MET A 1 3.19 -23.94 12.03
C MET A 1 4.59 -23.35 12.25
N LEU A 2 4.90 -22.14 11.79
CA LEU A 2 6.20 -21.46 12.05
C LEU A 2 6.25 -20.67 13.37
N VAL A 3 5.12 -20.45 14.02
CA VAL A 3 5.04 -19.72 15.32
C VAL A 3 5.29 -20.64 16.52
N SER A 4 5.16 -21.97 16.37
CA SER A 4 5.25 -22.91 17.50
C SER A 4 6.67 -23.38 17.84
N LYS A 5 7.71 -22.92 17.14
CA LYS A 5 9.12 -23.25 17.40
C LYS A 5 10.04 -22.03 17.39
N VAL A 6 9.58 -20.88 17.87
CA VAL A 6 10.52 -19.88 18.39
C VAL A 6 11.12 -20.51 19.65
N PRO A 7 12.45 -20.75 19.71
CA PRO A 7 13.02 -21.40 20.89
C PRO A 7 12.71 -20.55 22.12
N LEU A 8 12.13 -21.15 23.16
CA LEU A 8 11.88 -20.53 24.46
C LEU A 8 13.15 -19.89 25.07
N ASP A 9 14.34 -20.30 24.61
CA ASP A 9 15.62 -19.71 24.96
C ASP A 9 15.79 -18.24 24.55
N PHE A 10 15.01 -17.73 23.58
CA PHE A 10 15.02 -16.31 23.21
C PHE A 10 14.38 -15.42 24.27
N MET A 11 13.36 -15.94 24.99
CA MET A 11 12.76 -15.21 26.12
C MET A 11 13.60 -15.27 27.40
N ALA A 12 14.46 -16.27 27.56
CA ALA A 12 15.34 -16.42 28.72
C ALA A 12 16.50 -15.42 28.74
N THR A 13 16.78 -14.70 27.66
CA THR A 13 17.85 -13.69 27.58
C THR A 13 17.39 -12.25 27.85
N LEU A 14 16.14 -12.03 28.25
CA LEU A 14 15.67 -10.72 28.69
C LEU A 14 16.26 -10.38 30.06
N PRO A 15 16.87 -9.20 30.28
CA PRO A 15 17.46 -8.85 31.57
C PRO A 15 16.37 -8.72 32.65
N SER A 16 16.53 -9.44 33.74
CA SER A 16 15.75 -9.19 34.96
C SER A 16 16.15 -7.86 35.55
N THR A 17 15.21 -6.94 35.72
CA THR A 17 15.41 -5.69 36.45
C THR A 17 15.30 -5.92 37.94
N ASP A 18 16.21 -6.72 38.54
CA ASP A 18 16.42 -6.72 39.99
C ASP A 18 17.56 -5.78 40.33
N THR A 19 17.22 -4.60 40.89
CA THR A 19 18.12 -3.62 41.47
C THR A 19 18.46 -3.97 42.93
N SER A 20 19.03 -5.14 43.16
CA SER A 20 19.71 -5.41 44.41
C SER A 20 21.11 -5.88 44.08
N GLY A 21 22.09 -5.04 44.40
CA GLY A 21 23.49 -5.33 44.22
C GLY A 21 23.92 -6.61 44.94
N HIS A 22 24.25 -7.62 44.14
CA HIS A 22 25.13 -8.71 44.60
C HIS A 22 25.89 -9.32 43.40
N SER A 23 27.10 -9.64 43.65
CA SER A 23 28.20 -10.10 42.79
C SER A 23 27.85 -11.26 41.82
N PRO A 24 28.65 -11.43 40.71
CA PRO A 24 28.42 -12.40 39.66
C PRO A 24 29.00 -13.77 39.99
N HIS A 25 28.31 -14.57 40.77
CA HIS A 25 28.56 -16.02 40.86
C HIS A 25 27.27 -16.71 41.27
N ARG A 26 26.63 -17.35 40.26
CA ARG A 26 25.81 -18.58 40.30
C ARG A 26 24.77 -18.57 39.22
N ALA A 27 25.16 -19.14 38.10
CA ALA A 27 24.20 -19.62 37.08
C ALA A 27 23.93 -21.11 37.36
N GLU A 28 23.17 -21.40 38.41
CA GLU A 28 22.54 -22.73 38.62
C GLU A 28 21.36 -22.54 39.56
N ASN A 29 20.18 -22.68 38.95
CA ASN A 29 18.84 -22.83 39.47
C ASN A 29 17.90 -21.81 38.79
N ALA A 30 17.22 -22.25 37.71
CA ALA A 30 16.02 -21.59 37.23
C ALA A 30 14.90 -21.75 38.26
N GLY A 31 14.88 -20.81 39.21
CA GLY A 31 13.90 -20.79 40.31
C GLY A 31 12.51 -20.36 39.84
N PRO A 32 11.50 -20.41 40.70
CA PRO A 32 10.09 -20.11 40.44
C PRO A 32 9.87 -18.72 39.79
N ASP A 33 10.81 -17.79 39.92
CA ASP A 33 10.71 -16.42 39.38
C ASP A 33 10.84 -16.35 37.84
N HIS A 34 11.67 -17.19 37.22
CA HIS A 34 11.80 -17.24 35.75
C HIS A 34 10.53 -17.81 35.08
N ILE A 35 9.87 -18.80 35.72
CA ILE A 35 8.60 -19.38 35.22
C ILE A 35 7.47 -18.35 35.37
N SER A 36 7.46 -17.57 36.44
CA SER A 36 6.46 -16.53 36.68
C SER A 36 6.63 -15.35 35.71
N PHE A 37 7.86 -14.99 35.37
CA PHE A 37 8.18 -13.96 34.38
C PHE A 37 7.67 -14.37 32.98
N ALA A 38 8.02 -15.56 32.49
CA ALA A 38 7.58 -16.05 31.19
C ALA A 38 6.04 -16.16 31.06
N ARG A 39 5.35 -16.55 32.15
CA ARG A 39 3.87 -16.61 32.20
C ARG A 39 3.22 -15.22 32.10
N ARG A 40 3.77 -14.20 32.76
CA ARG A 40 3.25 -12.82 32.68
C ARG A 40 3.42 -12.22 31.28
N ASP A 41 4.57 -12.43 30.66
CA ASP A 41 4.81 -11.97 29.29
C ASP A 41 3.89 -12.69 28.29
N ALA A 42 3.70 -14.00 28.41
CA ALA A 42 2.76 -14.77 27.58
C ALA A 42 1.31 -14.29 27.75
N ALA A 43 0.89 -14.00 29.00
CA ALA A 43 -0.45 -13.48 29.28
C ALA A 43 -0.65 -12.07 28.68
N ALA A 44 0.35 -11.19 28.75
CA ALA A 44 0.28 -9.87 28.16
C ALA A 44 0.19 -9.93 26.62
N ILE A 45 0.98 -10.79 25.98
CA ILE A 45 0.91 -11.02 24.53
C ILE A 45 -0.47 -11.60 24.14
N ALA A 46 -0.95 -12.59 24.88
CA ALA A 46 -2.28 -13.19 24.64
C ALA A 46 -3.40 -12.15 24.79
N LEU A 47 -3.32 -11.27 25.80
CA LEU A 47 -4.28 -10.18 25.98
C LEU A 47 -4.22 -9.18 24.83
N LEU A 48 -3.02 -8.81 24.34
CA LEU A 48 -2.87 -7.91 23.20
C LEU A 48 -3.51 -8.50 21.93
N ILE A 49 -3.28 -9.78 21.66
CA ILE A 49 -3.90 -10.50 20.54
C ILE A 49 -5.42 -10.57 20.73
N ALA A 50 -5.89 -10.87 21.94
CA ALA A 50 -7.31 -10.91 22.25
C ALA A 50 -8.02 -9.56 22.01
N CYS A 51 -7.38 -8.44 22.36
CA CYS A 51 -7.89 -7.10 22.05
C CYS A 51 -8.01 -6.86 20.54
N LEU A 52 -7.05 -7.31 19.73
CA LEU A 52 -7.13 -7.22 18.27
C LEU A 52 -8.22 -8.12 17.69
N VAL A 53 -8.32 -9.35 18.18
CA VAL A 53 -9.41 -10.27 17.79
C VAL A 53 -10.77 -9.68 18.15
N ALA A 54 -10.90 -9.04 19.31
CA ALA A 54 -12.12 -8.37 19.73
C ALA A 54 -12.44 -7.16 18.85
N MET A 55 -11.45 -6.35 18.43
CA MET A 55 -11.66 -5.23 17.51
C MET A 55 -12.12 -5.72 16.14
N PHE A 56 -11.50 -6.77 15.62
CA PHE A 56 -11.76 -7.29 14.28
C PHE A 56 -12.69 -8.49 14.24
N TRP A 57 -13.50 -8.72 15.31
CA TRP A 57 -14.37 -9.90 15.44
C TRP A 57 -15.32 -10.06 14.25
N ARG A 58 -15.84 -8.95 13.71
CA ARG A 58 -16.77 -8.98 12.58
C ARG A 58 -16.15 -9.66 11.36
N VAL A 59 -14.96 -9.24 10.96
CA VAL A 59 -14.28 -9.76 9.76
C VAL A 59 -13.60 -11.12 9.99
N LEU A 60 -13.42 -11.55 11.26
CA LEU A 60 -12.88 -12.87 11.59
C LEU A 60 -13.94 -13.95 11.74
N PHE A 61 -15.13 -13.61 12.22
CA PHE A 61 -16.16 -14.58 12.61
C PHE A 61 -17.50 -14.37 11.89
N THR A 62 -17.61 -13.41 10.99
CA THR A 62 -18.77 -13.20 10.11
C THR A 62 -18.33 -13.08 8.65
N PRO A 63 -19.23 -13.16 7.68
CA PRO A 63 -18.89 -12.94 6.26
C PRO A 63 -18.53 -11.50 5.89
N ALA A 64 -18.33 -10.60 6.86
CA ALA A 64 -17.93 -9.22 6.59
C ALA A 64 -16.49 -9.14 6.09
N MET A 65 -16.21 -8.21 5.18
CA MET A 65 -14.91 -8.03 4.55
C MET A 65 -14.51 -6.56 4.55
N PHE A 66 -13.21 -6.30 4.57
CA PHE A 66 -12.68 -4.96 4.28
C PHE A 66 -12.96 -4.59 2.84
N PHE A 67 -13.21 -3.31 2.54
CA PHE A 67 -13.53 -2.91 1.17
C PHE A 67 -12.90 -1.58 0.72
N TYR A 68 -12.43 -0.76 1.65
CA TYR A 68 -12.10 0.62 1.32
C TYR A 68 -10.87 0.72 0.41
N ARG A 69 -10.92 1.62 -0.58
CA ARG A 69 -9.82 2.06 -1.43
C ARG A 69 -9.13 0.91 -2.21
N ASP A 70 -7.83 0.69 -1.97
CA ASP A 70 -7.04 -0.30 -2.70
C ASP A 70 -7.48 -1.74 -2.41
N VAL A 71 -8.21 -1.95 -1.30
CA VAL A 71 -8.75 -3.27 -0.95
C VAL A 71 -9.66 -3.77 -2.06
N PHE A 72 -10.71 -3.03 -2.40
CA PHE A 72 -11.67 -3.49 -3.39
C PHE A 72 -11.24 -3.20 -4.84
N ASN A 73 -10.50 -2.11 -5.07
CA ASN A 73 -10.11 -1.67 -6.40
C ASN A 73 -8.89 -2.41 -6.98
N TYR A 74 -8.06 -2.99 -6.12
CA TYR A 74 -6.75 -3.48 -6.55
C TYR A 74 -6.35 -4.78 -5.85
N SER A 75 -6.14 -4.79 -4.54
CA SER A 75 -5.46 -5.89 -3.88
C SER A 75 -6.32 -7.14 -3.71
N PHE A 76 -7.59 -7.02 -3.31
CA PHE A 76 -8.47 -8.19 -3.17
C PHE A 76 -8.82 -8.86 -4.51
N PRO A 77 -9.17 -8.14 -5.60
CA PRO A 77 -9.36 -8.77 -6.90
C PRO A 77 -8.16 -9.57 -7.40
N HIS A 78 -6.93 -9.05 -7.20
CA HIS A 78 -5.72 -9.79 -7.56
C HIS A 78 -5.47 -11.00 -6.64
N ALA A 79 -5.75 -10.85 -5.34
CA ALA A 79 -5.64 -11.97 -4.39
C ALA A 79 -6.61 -13.10 -4.77
N GLN A 80 -7.84 -12.76 -5.15
CA GLN A 80 -8.82 -13.73 -5.63
C GLN A 80 -8.38 -14.41 -6.92
N PHE A 81 -7.85 -13.65 -7.89
CA PHE A 81 -7.29 -14.21 -9.12
C PHE A 81 -6.15 -15.20 -8.83
N ILE A 82 -5.20 -14.83 -7.95
CA ILE A 82 -4.09 -15.71 -7.54
C ILE A 82 -4.63 -16.98 -6.88
N HIS A 83 -5.59 -16.84 -5.96
CA HIS A 83 -6.24 -17.97 -5.29
C HIS A 83 -6.83 -18.97 -6.30
N GLU A 84 -7.62 -18.51 -7.24
CA GLU A 84 -8.31 -19.34 -8.22
C GLU A 84 -7.34 -20.03 -9.16
N VAL A 85 -6.35 -19.31 -9.70
CA VAL A 85 -5.35 -19.85 -10.62
C VAL A 85 -4.49 -20.91 -9.91
N CYS A 86 -4.03 -20.63 -8.69
CA CYS A 86 -3.22 -21.58 -7.93
C CYS A 86 -4.03 -22.84 -7.55
N ARG A 87 -5.30 -22.69 -7.19
CA ARG A 87 -6.17 -23.84 -6.89
C ARG A 87 -6.52 -24.69 -8.12
N SER A 88 -6.46 -24.10 -9.30
CA SER A 88 -6.59 -24.86 -10.56
C SER A 88 -5.28 -25.59 -10.96
N GLY A 89 -4.25 -25.57 -10.10
CA GLY A 89 -2.96 -26.23 -10.35
C GLY A 89 -2.00 -25.44 -11.26
N HIS A 90 -2.25 -24.16 -11.49
CA HIS A 90 -1.45 -23.31 -12.36
C HIS A 90 -0.76 -22.19 -11.60
N LEU A 91 0.35 -21.68 -12.12
CA LEU A 91 0.98 -20.46 -11.62
C LEU A 91 0.38 -19.24 -12.33
N PRO A 92 0.12 -18.14 -11.61
CA PRO A 92 -0.48 -16.92 -12.14
C PRO A 92 0.58 -16.07 -12.86
N TYR A 93 1.13 -16.57 -13.96
CA TYR A 93 2.15 -15.85 -14.73
C TYR A 93 1.62 -14.57 -15.36
N TRP A 94 0.40 -14.62 -15.90
CA TRP A 94 -0.20 -13.57 -16.68
C TRP A 94 -1.67 -13.40 -16.34
N ASN A 95 -2.08 -12.18 -16.00
CA ASN A 95 -3.47 -11.81 -15.79
C ASN A 95 -4.05 -11.24 -17.10
N PRO A 96 -4.98 -11.90 -17.78
CA PRO A 96 -5.54 -11.41 -19.04
C PRO A 96 -6.64 -10.37 -18.85
N TYR A 97 -7.19 -10.19 -17.65
CA TYR A 97 -8.41 -9.43 -17.40
C TYR A 97 -8.21 -7.92 -17.30
N LEU A 98 -6.99 -7.44 -17.18
CA LEU A 98 -6.67 -6.02 -17.03
C LEU A 98 -5.70 -5.55 -18.13
N ASN A 99 -5.97 -4.38 -18.71
CA ASN A 99 -5.01 -3.62 -19.53
C ASN A 99 -4.36 -4.42 -20.68
N PHE A 100 -5.17 -5.23 -21.38
CA PHE A 100 -4.72 -6.16 -22.44
C PHE A 100 -3.79 -7.28 -21.92
N GLY A 101 -3.74 -7.45 -20.61
CA GLY A 101 -2.92 -8.43 -19.89
C GLY A 101 -1.73 -7.82 -19.17
N GLU A 102 -1.35 -8.41 -18.05
CA GLU A 102 -0.23 -7.96 -17.21
C GLU A 102 0.51 -9.13 -16.54
N PRO A 103 1.85 -8.99 -16.31
CA PRO A 103 2.63 -10.01 -15.61
C PRO A 103 2.35 -9.93 -14.10
N VAL A 104 1.95 -11.05 -13.48
CA VAL A 104 1.58 -11.11 -12.06
C VAL A 104 2.79 -11.32 -11.17
N LEU A 105 3.66 -12.29 -11.49
CA LEU A 105 4.80 -12.64 -10.63
C LEU A 105 5.88 -11.56 -10.59
N ALA A 106 5.95 -10.72 -11.63
CA ALA A 106 6.89 -9.60 -11.66
C ALA A 106 6.43 -8.40 -10.83
N ASN A 107 5.12 -8.24 -10.63
CA ASN A 107 4.60 -7.13 -9.84
C ASN A 107 4.65 -7.47 -8.34
N PRO A 108 5.55 -6.83 -7.57
CA PRO A 108 5.75 -7.16 -6.17
C PRO A 108 4.55 -6.81 -5.28
N ASN A 109 3.67 -5.88 -5.72
CA ASN A 109 2.51 -5.44 -4.93
C ASN A 109 1.46 -6.54 -4.75
N PHE A 110 1.50 -7.61 -5.56
CA PHE A 110 0.60 -8.77 -5.40
C PHE A 110 1.07 -9.76 -4.33
N LEU A 111 2.24 -9.53 -3.73
CA LEU A 111 2.80 -10.31 -2.62
C LEU A 111 2.89 -11.82 -2.90
N PHE A 112 3.03 -12.24 -4.16
CA PHE A 112 2.99 -13.66 -4.51
C PHE A 112 4.02 -14.50 -3.73
N PHE A 113 5.24 -13.97 -3.54
CA PHE A 113 6.31 -14.67 -2.82
C PHE A 113 6.33 -14.36 -1.31
N TYR A 114 5.36 -13.59 -0.81
CA TYR A 114 5.22 -13.33 0.61
C TYR A 114 4.51 -14.51 1.30
N PRO A 115 4.92 -14.93 2.52
CA PRO A 115 4.40 -16.15 3.15
C PRO A 115 2.89 -16.23 3.33
N SER A 116 2.19 -15.09 3.49
CA SER A 116 0.73 -15.09 3.62
C SER A 116 0.00 -15.55 2.35
N THR A 117 0.66 -15.59 1.19
CA THR A 117 0.08 -16.16 -0.03
C THR A 117 -0.19 -17.66 0.11
N LEU A 118 0.54 -18.37 0.98
CA LEU A 118 0.20 -19.76 1.30
C LEU A 118 -1.17 -19.87 1.96
N LEU A 119 -1.52 -18.93 2.84
CA LEU A 119 -2.86 -18.88 3.45
C LEU A 119 -3.91 -18.59 2.36
N LEU A 120 -3.60 -17.69 1.45
CA LEU A 120 -4.49 -17.35 0.33
C LEU A 120 -4.76 -18.55 -0.58
N ILE A 121 -3.77 -19.43 -0.79
CA ILE A 121 -3.95 -20.66 -1.59
C ILE A 121 -4.75 -21.73 -0.83
N LEU A 122 -4.54 -21.86 0.48
CA LEU A 122 -5.09 -22.94 1.30
C LEU A 122 -6.50 -22.66 1.83
N LEU A 123 -6.83 -21.40 2.12
CA LEU A 123 -8.09 -20.96 2.74
C LEU A 123 -8.97 -20.23 1.72
N PRO A 124 -10.27 -20.03 1.99
CA PRO A 124 -11.12 -19.16 1.19
C PRO A 124 -10.50 -17.76 1.06
N ALA A 125 -10.51 -17.20 -0.14
CA ALA A 125 -9.77 -15.98 -0.47
C ALA A 125 -10.10 -14.81 0.46
N GLY A 126 -11.39 -14.55 0.73
CA GLY A 126 -11.82 -13.46 1.61
C GLY A 126 -11.33 -13.61 3.04
N PHE A 127 -11.41 -14.83 3.59
CA PHE A 127 -10.93 -15.10 4.95
C PHE A 127 -9.40 -15.01 5.03
N ALA A 128 -8.66 -15.61 4.08
CA ALA A 128 -7.21 -15.53 4.02
C ALA A 128 -6.71 -14.08 3.90
N TYR A 129 -7.40 -13.29 3.09
CA TYR A 129 -7.12 -11.87 2.90
C TYR A 129 -7.33 -11.08 4.20
N THR A 130 -8.45 -11.29 4.88
CA THR A 130 -8.73 -10.66 6.18
C THR A 130 -7.73 -11.09 7.26
N LEU A 131 -7.41 -12.38 7.31
CA LEU A 131 -6.44 -12.92 8.27
C LEU A 131 -5.06 -12.32 8.08
N HIS A 132 -4.66 -12.03 6.84
CA HIS A 132 -3.41 -11.32 6.56
C HIS A 132 -3.33 -9.99 7.31
N TYR A 133 -4.37 -9.14 7.25
CA TYR A 133 -4.37 -7.85 7.95
C TYR A 133 -4.30 -8.00 9.46
N VAL A 134 -5.20 -8.81 10.02
CA VAL A 134 -5.28 -8.97 11.48
C VAL A 134 -4.00 -9.58 12.04
N ALA A 135 -3.42 -10.56 11.35
CA ALA A 135 -2.15 -11.17 11.74
C ALA A 135 -1.00 -10.13 11.73
N HIS A 136 -0.95 -9.22 10.76
CA HIS A 136 0.10 -8.22 10.72
C HIS A 136 -0.06 -7.12 11.78
N PHE A 137 -1.29 -6.74 12.15
CA PHE A 137 -1.50 -5.90 13.33
C PHE A 137 -1.01 -6.59 14.61
N ALA A 138 -1.23 -7.89 14.76
CA ALA A 138 -0.73 -8.66 15.89
C ALA A 138 0.81 -8.75 15.88
N ILE A 139 1.44 -9.01 14.73
CA ILE A 139 2.90 -9.03 14.56
C ILE A 139 3.48 -7.67 14.97
N ALA A 140 2.88 -6.55 14.54
CA ALA A 140 3.31 -5.20 14.91
C ALA A 140 3.25 -4.97 16.42
N GLY A 141 2.13 -5.29 17.06
CA GLY A 141 1.92 -5.13 18.49
C GLY A 141 2.85 -5.98 19.33
N VAL A 142 2.97 -7.27 19.00
CA VAL A 142 3.84 -8.23 19.70
C VAL A 142 5.31 -7.85 19.54
N GLY A 143 5.72 -7.46 18.32
CA GLY A 143 7.08 -6.98 18.07
C GLY A 143 7.43 -5.76 18.91
N THR A 144 6.47 -4.81 19.03
CA THR A 144 6.64 -3.61 19.88
C THR A 144 6.74 -3.98 21.35
N TYR A 145 5.89 -4.89 21.82
CA TYR A 145 5.95 -5.42 23.17
C TYR A 145 7.34 -6.01 23.47
N LEU A 146 7.84 -6.89 22.63
CA LEU A 146 9.15 -7.54 22.82
C LEU A 146 10.31 -6.54 22.76
N LEU A 147 10.25 -5.57 21.84
CA LEU A 147 11.23 -4.49 21.77
C LEU A 147 11.24 -3.63 23.04
N ALA A 148 10.07 -3.27 23.55
CA ALA A 148 9.91 -2.52 24.79
C ALA A 148 10.46 -3.29 25.99
N ARG A 149 10.16 -4.61 26.10
CA ARG A 149 10.74 -5.48 27.11
C ARG A 149 12.25 -5.57 27.02
N ARG A 150 12.79 -5.72 25.81
CA ARG A 150 14.24 -5.70 25.53
C ARG A 150 14.91 -4.41 25.98
N TRP A 151 14.21 -3.28 25.86
CA TRP A 151 14.67 -1.97 26.29
C TRP A 151 14.28 -1.64 27.74
N GLY A 152 14.08 -2.66 28.59
CA GLY A 152 13.98 -2.56 30.05
C GLY A 152 12.64 -2.06 30.57
N GLN A 153 11.57 -2.02 29.75
CA GLN A 153 10.24 -1.66 30.25
C GLN A 153 9.61 -2.82 31.03
N THR A 154 8.78 -2.50 32.02
CA THR A 154 7.97 -3.52 32.73
C THR A 154 6.98 -4.21 31.78
N CYS A 155 6.43 -5.33 32.18
CA CYS A 155 5.42 -6.07 31.42
C CYS A 155 4.20 -5.19 31.09
N ALA A 156 3.72 -4.37 32.04
CA ALA A 156 2.59 -3.47 31.85
C ALA A 156 2.93 -2.31 30.89
N ALA A 157 4.10 -1.71 31.04
CA ALA A 157 4.57 -0.64 30.16
C ALA A 157 4.76 -1.13 28.72
N ALA A 158 5.35 -2.31 28.54
CA ALA A 158 5.55 -2.93 27.24
C ALA A 158 4.21 -3.30 26.59
N PHE A 159 3.22 -3.78 27.38
CA PHE A 159 1.87 -4.00 26.89
C PHE A 159 1.24 -2.70 26.38
N LEU A 160 1.34 -1.61 27.13
CA LEU A 160 0.84 -0.30 26.70
C LEU A 160 1.54 0.18 25.43
N ALA A 161 2.86 0.02 25.33
CA ALA A 161 3.60 0.39 24.11
C ALA A 161 3.11 -0.44 22.90
N GLY A 162 2.97 -1.76 23.05
CA GLY A 162 2.44 -2.64 22.01
C GLY A 162 1.02 -2.27 21.60
N PHE A 163 0.15 -1.99 22.58
CA PHE A 163 -1.23 -1.57 22.34
C PHE A 163 -1.28 -0.20 21.63
N PHE A 164 -0.60 0.81 22.15
CA PHE A 164 -0.60 2.16 21.54
C PHE A 164 -0.07 2.17 20.12
N PHE A 165 0.89 1.31 19.80
CA PHE A 165 1.34 1.16 18.41
C PHE A 165 0.31 0.45 17.56
N ALA A 166 -0.13 -0.76 17.94
CA ALA A 166 -1.01 -1.59 17.12
C ALA A 166 -2.40 -0.98 16.88
N PHE A 167 -2.92 -0.18 17.82
CA PHE A 167 -4.22 0.47 17.74
C PHE A 167 -4.15 1.95 17.34
N SER A 168 -2.97 2.47 16.99
CA SER A 168 -2.83 3.84 16.51
C SER A 168 -3.46 4.04 15.13
N GLY A 169 -3.96 5.26 14.87
CA GLY A 169 -4.55 5.63 13.59
C GLY A 169 -3.66 5.30 12.39
N PRO A 170 -2.37 5.68 12.38
CA PRO A 170 -1.49 5.36 11.25
C PRO A 170 -1.31 3.87 10.96
N ILE A 171 -1.20 3.01 11.97
CA ILE A 171 -1.09 1.56 11.77
C ILE A 171 -2.41 0.97 11.26
N LEU A 172 -3.53 1.29 11.92
CA LEU A 172 -4.83 0.76 11.52
C LEU A 172 -5.24 1.25 10.13
N SER A 173 -4.90 2.49 9.76
CA SER A 173 -5.12 3.04 8.42
C SER A 173 -4.39 2.27 7.32
N LEU A 174 -3.31 1.54 7.64
CA LEU A 174 -2.64 0.65 6.68
C LEU A 174 -3.50 -0.57 6.31
N GLY A 175 -4.60 -0.84 7.02
CA GLY A 175 -5.59 -1.84 6.61
C GLY A 175 -6.20 -1.61 5.23
N ASN A 176 -5.97 -0.44 4.63
CA ASN A 176 -6.36 -0.14 3.26
C ASN A 176 -5.31 -0.56 2.20
N PHE A 177 -4.13 -1.02 2.64
CA PHE A 177 -3.00 -1.34 1.78
C PHE A 177 -2.38 -2.68 2.17
N TYR A 178 -2.64 -3.70 1.37
CA TYR A 178 -2.25 -5.08 1.62
C TYR A 178 -0.75 -5.27 1.86
N ASN A 179 0.07 -4.59 1.09
CA ASN A 179 1.53 -4.64 1.17
C ASN A 179 2.11 -3.74 2.28
N HIS A 180 1.52 -2.57 2.54
CA HIS A 180 2.09 -1.62 3.51
C HIS A 180 1.94 -2.12 4.96
N VAL A 181 0.81 -2.74 5.30
CA VAL A 181 0.60 -3.32 6.64
C VAL A 181 1.62 -4.44 6.90
N ALA A 182 1.87 -5.28 5.89
CA ALA A 182 2.86 -6.34 5.98
C ALA A 182 4.29 -5.79 6.22
N ALA A 183 4.70 -4.75 5.49
CA ALA A 183 5.99 -4.13 5.69
C ALA A 183 6.13 -3.46 7.06
N ALA A 184 5.11 -2.72 7.50
CA ALA A 184 5.12 -1.97 8.75
C ALA A 184 5.18 -2.88 9.99
N ALA A 185 4.55 -4.05 9.93
CA ALA A 185 4.52 -5.01 11.03
C ALA A 185 5.91 -5.50 11.47
N TRP A 186 6.86 -5.49 10.56
CA TRP A 186 8.23 -5.95 10.83
C TRP A 186 9.18 -4.87 11.38
N ILE A 187 8.76 -3.59 11.42
CA ILE A 187 9.62 -2.50 11.94
C ILE A 187 10.12 -2.79 13.36
N PRO A 188 9.26 -3.09 14.36
CA PRO A 188 9.73 -3.34 15.71
C PRO A 188 10.59 -4.60 15.83
N TRP A 189 10.35 -5.63 15.04
CA TRP A 189 11.16 -6.85 14.98
C TRP A 189 12.55 -6.60 14.45
N ALA A 190 12.67 -5.78 13.39
CA ALA A 190 13.96 -5.40 12.84
C ALA A 190 14.81 -4.63 13.87
N LEU A 191 14.21 -3.71 14.61
CA LEU A 191 14.90 -2.98 15.67
C LEU A 191 15.29 -3.88 16.85
N LEU A 192 14.40 -4.79 17.27
CA LEU A 192 14.65 -5.81 18.29
C LEU A 192 15.85 -6.67 17.92
N LEU A 193 15.87 -7.20 16.70
CA LEU A 193 16.93 -8.09 16.24
C LEU A 193 18.24 -7.34 15.97
N ALA A 194 18.17 -6.11 15.46
CA ALA A 194 19.34 -5.26 15.32
C ALA A 194 19.98 -4.95 16.68
N ASP A 195 19.16 -4.59 17.67
CA ASP A 195 19.64 -4.35 19.04
C ASP A 195 20.32 -5.60 19.62
N HIS A 196 19.71 -6.77 19.44
CA HIS A 196 20.27 -8.03 19.89
C HIS A 196 21.57 -8.41 19.15
N ALA A 197 21.61 -8.24 17.84
CA ALA A 197 22.75 -8.54 17.00
C ALA A 197 23.99 -7.70 17.35
N LEU A 198 23.78 -6.43 17.72
CA LEU A 198 24.85 -5.51 18.11
C LEU A 198 25.52 -5.89 19.45
N GLU A 199 24.82 -6.60 20.33
CA GLU A 199 25.33 -7.04 21.63
C GLU A 199 25.80 -8.51 21.62
N SER A 200 25.27 -9.30 20.68
CA SER A 200 25.59 -10.72 20.58
C SER A 200 26.93 -11.00 19.89
N ARG A 201 27.63 -12.01 20.38
CA ARG A 201 28.78 -12.59 19.67
C ARG A 201 28.39 -13.65 18.63
N SER A 202 27.11 -14.08 18.63
CA SER A 202 26.56 -15.07 17.72
C SER A 202 26.11 -14.41 16.41
N TRP A 203 26.18 -15.15 15.30
CA TRP A 203 25.62 -14.72 14.01
C TRP A 203 24.10 -14.91 13.89
N ARG A 204 23.48 -15.73 14.78
CA ARG A 204 22.05 -16.02 14.75
C ARG A 204 21.15 -14.78 14.69
N PRO A 205 21.34 -13.74 15.55
CA PRO A 205 20.54 -12.54 15.46
C PRO A 205 20.69 -11.79 14.13
N TRP A 206 21.89 -11.84 13.51
CA TRP A 206 22.13 -11.24 12.19
C TRP A 206 21.39 -11.98 11.08
N ILE A 207 21.34 -13.34 11.14
CA ILE A 207 20.56 -14.14 10.20
C ILE A 207 19.05 -13.84 10.38
N LEU A 208 18.54 -13.82 11.62
CA LEU A 208 17.14 -13.50 11.89
C LEU A 208 16.79 -12.08 11.44
N LEU A 209 17.68 -11.11 11.65
CA LEU A 209 17.54 -9.75 11.14
C LEU A 209 17.44 -9.73 9.62
N THR A 210 18.31 -10.49 8.94
CA THR A 210 18.28 -10.66 7.48
C THR A 210 16.94 -11.23 7.02
N LEU A 211 16.43 -12.27 7.69
CA LEU A 211 15.12 -12.86 7.36
C LEU A 211 13.96 -11.89 7.56
N VAL A 212 13.97 -11.10 8.65
CA VAL A 212 12.95 -10.07 8.88
C VAL A 212 13.00 -8.99 7.80
N PHE A 213 14.17 -8.50 7.43
CA PHE A 213 14.29 -7.55 6.33
C PHE A 213 13.91 -8.17 4.97
N THR A 214 14.17 -9.46 4.76
CA THR A 214 13.70 -10.18 3.56
C THR A 214 12.18 -10.22 3.51
N LEU A 215 11.50 -10.53 4.62
CA LEU A 215 10.04 -10.46 4.71
C LEU A 215 9.53 -9.04 4.43
N GLN A 216 10.20 -8.02 4.96
CA GLN A 216 9.86 -6.63 4.69
C GLN A 216 10.08 -6.24 3.23
N PHE A 217 11.12 -6.76 2.56
CA PHE A 217 11.36 -6.58 1.13
C PHE A 217 10.24 -7.24 0.30
N LEU A 218 9.90 -8.51 0.60
CA LEU A 218 8.85 -9.26 -0.08
C LEU A 218 7.46 -8.68 0.15
N ALA A 219 7.26 -7.87 1.19
CA ALA A 219 6.06 -7.08 1.40
C ALA A 219 5.93 -5.88 0.43
N ALA A 220 6.90 -5.68 -0.47
CA ALA A 220 6.83 -4.73 -1.59
C ALA A 220 6.59 -3.26 -1.20
N GLU A 221 7.07 -2.85 -0.05
CA GLU A 221 7.02 -1.45 0.39
C GLU A 221 8.45 -0.92 0.64
N PRO A 222 9.16 -0.51 -0.42
CA PRO A 222 10.57 -0.15 -0.32
C PRO A 222 10.84 1.07 0.55
N PHE A 223 9.87 1.99 0.70
CA PHE A 223 10.06 3.18 1.54
C PHE A 223 10.13 2.81 3.02
N THR A 224 9.24 1.93 3.49
CA THR A 224 9.27 1.40 4.86
C THR A 224 10.56 0.59 5.10
N LEU A 225 10.99 -0.22 4.14
CA LEU A 225 12.24 -0.98 4.23
C LEU A 225 13.45 -0.05 4.40
N ILE A 226 13.58 0.99 3.54
CA ILE A 226 14.66 1.98 3.61
C ILE A 226 14.66 2.69 4.96
N ALA A 227 13.48 3.13 5.43
CA ALA A 227 13.34 3.79 6.72
C ALA A 227 13.71 2.86 7.89
N THR A 228 13.27 1.59 7.85
CA THR A 228 13.58 0.61 8.91
C THR A 228 15.07 0.26 8.94
N PHE A 229 15.68 0.07 7.77
CA PHE A 229 17.12 -0.19 7.66
C PHE A 229 17.93 1.01 8.16
N GLY A 230 17.52 2.23 7.81
CA GLY A 230 18.09 3.47 8.31
C GLY A 230 17.98 3.60 9.83
N LEU A 231 16.82 3.24 10.42
CA LEU A 231 16.61 3.23 11.86
C LEU A 231 17.51 2.19 12.57
N ALA A 232 17.63 0.99 12.03
CA ALA A 232 18.50 -0.06 12.58
C ALA A 232 19.98 0.38 12.56
N LEU A 233 20.40 1.01 11.47
CA LEU A 233 21.75 1.58 11.33
C LEU A 233 21.96 2.77 12.29
N ALA A 234 20.98 3.66 12.42
CA ALA A 234 21.02 4.78 13.36
C ALA A 234 21.10 4.29 14.82
N LEU A 235 20.36 3.22 15.17
CA LEU A 235 20.45 2.57 16.48
C LEU A 235 21.87 2.04 16.74
N ALA A 236 22.50 1.43 15.73
CA ALA A 236 23.86 0.92 15.84
C ALA A 236 24.86 2.04 16.14
N PHE A 237 24.78 3.18 15.47
CA PHE A 237 25.63 4.35 15.74
C PHE A 237 25.33 4.99 17.09
N TYR A 238 24.06 5.10 17.44
CA TYR A 238 23.64 5.65 18.75
C TYR A 238 24.24 4.85 19.91
N LYS A 239 24.19 3.51 19.84
CA LYS A 239 24.77 2.64 20.87
C LYS A 239 26.28 2.79 21.03
N ARG A 240 26.98 3.18 19.95
CA ARG A 240 28.45 3.35 19.95
C ARG A 240 28.92 4.78 20.31
N GLY A 241 27.98 5.71 20.48
CA GLY A 241 28.27 7.03 21.11
C GLY A 241 28.88 8.11 20.20
N SER A 242 29.16 7.89 18.90
CA SER A 242 29.62 8.97 18.03
C SER A 242 29.63 8.63 16.53
N PHE A 243 29.08 9.54 15.73
CA PHE A 243 29.25 9.56 14.26
C PHE A 243 30.71 9.81 13.81
N ARG A 244 31.51 10.50 14.64
CA ARG A 244 32.93 10.75 14.34
C ARG A 244 33.78 9.48 14.33
N SER A 245 33.29 8.40 14.92
CA SER A 245 33.97 7.10 14.99
C SER A 245 33.63 6.15 13.85
N LEU A 246 32.96 6.58 12.76
CA LEU A 246 32.66 5.73 11.61
C LEU A 246 33.89 5.04 11.00
N LEU A 247 35.05 5.71 11.05
CA LEU A 247 36.33 5.20 10.55
C LEU A 247 37.06 4.29 11.56
N CYS A 248 36.56 4.18 12.80
CA CYS A 248 37.11 3.28 13.81
C CYS A 248 36.94 1.82 13.41
N PRO A 249 37.95 0.92 13.64
CA PRO A 249 37.86 -0.50 13.27
C PRO A 249 36.61 -1.23 13.77
N ALA A 250 36.10 -0.86 14.95
CA ALA A 250 34.90 -1.44 15.53
C ALA A 250 33.61 -1.06 14.74
N ASN A 251 33.50 0.18 14.28
CA ASN A 251 32.37 0.64 13.49
C ASN A 251 32.44 0.16 12.05
N ARG A 252 33.61 -0.02 11.48
CA ARG A 252 33.81 -0.63 10.17
C ARG A 252 33.23 -2.05 10.14
N ARG A 253 33.38 -2.84 11.22
CA ARG A 253 32.76 -4.18 11.32
C ARG A 253 31.25 -4.12 11.28
N ILE A 254 30.63 -3.13 11.93
CA ILE A 254 29.17 -2.94 11.89
C ILE A 254 28.71 -2.58 10.48
N LEU A 255 29.38 -1.64 9.81
CA LEU A 255 29.06 -1.28 8.43
C LEU A 255 29.17 -2.47 7.49
N ILE A 256 30.24 -3.28 7.62
CA ILE A 256 30.40 -4.52 6.84
C ILE A 256 29.24 -5.48 7.13
N ALA A 257 28.85 -5.65 8.40
CA ALA A 257 27.73 -6.51 8.76
C ALA A 257 26.41 -6.03 8.12
N PHE A 258 26.11 -4.72 8.13
CA PHE A 258 24.93 -4.18 7.47
C PHE A 258 25.00 -4.29 5.94
N ILE A 259 26.18 -4.13 5.34
CA ILE A 259 26.38 -4.37 3.90
C ILE A 259 26.11 -5.84 3.56
N LEU A 260 26.62 -6.78 4.36
CA LEU A 260 26.37 -8.22 4.18
C LEU A 260 24.90 -8.55 4.35
N VAL A 261 24.23 -7.98 5.38
CA VAL A 261 22.77 -8.10 5.56
C VAL A 261 22.06 -7.60 4.30
N GLY A 262 22.41 -6.43 3.79
CA GLY A 262 21.84 -5.88 2.55
C GLY A 262 22.03 -6.80 1.34
N GLY A 263 23.23 -7.33 1.14
CA GLY A 263 23.53 -8.29 0.07
C GLY A 263 22.74 -9.59 0.21
N LEU A 264 22.60 -10.11 1.43
CA LEU A 264 21.81 -11.32 1.71
C LEU A 264 20.31 -11.08 1.52
N ILE A 265 19.78 -9.91 1.87
CA ILE A 265 18.38 -9.54 1.59
C ILE A 265 18.11 -9.60 0.08
N LEU A 266 18.98 -8.99 -0.74
CA LEU A 266 18.84 -8.98 -2.19
C LEU A 266 18.92 -10.40 -2.77
N ALA A 267 19.84 -11.23 -2.27
CA ALA A 267 19.99 -12.61 -2.69
C ALA A 267 18.80 -13.51 -2.29
N LEU A 268 18.31 -13.39 -1.05
CA LEU A 268 17.12 -14.11 -0.60
C LEU A 268 15.85 -13.67 -1.32
N SER A 269 15.78 -12.42 -1.73
CA SER A 269 14.63 -11.86 -2.44
C SER A 269 14.77 -11.97 -3.96
N ALA A 270 15.82 -12.63 -4.49
CA ALA A 270 16.11 -12.66 -5.93
C ALA A 270 14.95 -13.23 -6.75
N MET A 271 14.16 -14.16 -6.20
CA MET A 271 12.95 -14.71 -6.85
C MET A 271 11.88 -13.64 -7.14
N GLN A 272 11.80 -12.56 -6.34
CA GLN A 272 10.95 -11.40 -6.60
C GLN A 272 11.73 -10.29 -7.29
N LEU A 273 12.97 -10.04 -6.85
CA LEU A 273 13.78 -8.91 -7.30
C LEU A 273 14.07 -8.97 -8.80
N LEU A 274 14.52 -10.12 -9.33
CA LEU A 274 14.91 -10.21 -10.74
C LEU A 274 13.74 -10.03 -11.69
N PRO A 275 12.56 -10.67 -11.51
CA PRO A 275 11.37 -10.36 -12.29
C PRO A 275 10.91 -8.90 -12.16
N SER A 276 10.99 -8.33 -10.97
CA SER A 276 10.58 -6.94 -10.74
C SER A 276 11.50 -5.92 -11.39
N LEU A 277 12.80 -6.21 -11.46
CA LEU A 277 13.76 -5.38 -12.20
C LEU A 277 13.48 -5.41 -13.70
N ASP A 278 13.16 -6.59 -14.26
CA ASP A 278 12.75 -6.69 -15.68
C ASP A 278 11.49 -5.86 -15.95
N LEU A 279 10.47 -5.98 -15.09
CA LEU A 279 9.25 -5.15 -15.19
C LEU A 279 9.57 -3.65 -15.08
N LEU A 280 10.40 -3.26 -14.13
CA LEU A 280 10.77 -1.85 -13.90
C LEU A 280 11.50 -1.27 -15.11
N GLN A 281 12.46 -2.00 -15.69
CA GLN A 281 13.21 -1.56 -16.88
C GLN A 281 12.32 -1.34 -18.09
N HIS A 282 11.20 -2.06 -18.20
CA HIS A 282 10.25 -1.92 -19.29
C HIS A 282 9.05 -1.03 -18.95
N SER A 283 9.05 -0.38 -17.77
CA SER A 283 7.99 0.51 -17.30
C SER A 283 8.37 1.98 -17.41
N ARG A 284 7.36 2.86 -17.42
CA ARG A 284 7.58 4.31 -17.33
C ARG A 284 8.34 4.71 -16.07
N ARG A 285 8.06 4.05 -14.95
CA ARG A 285 8.72 4.33 -13.67
C ARG A 285 10.22 4.10 -13.72
N GLY A 286 10.66 3.04 -14.39
CA GLY A 286 12.07 2.74 -14.56
C GLY A 286 12.79 3.70 -15.51
N ASN A 287 12.10 4.13 -16.59
CA ASN A 287 12.68 4.98 -17.61
C ASN A 287 12.70 6.47 -17.22
N GLU A 288 11.65 6.96 -16.58
CA GLU A 288 11.45 8.38 -16.27
C GLU A 288 11.75 8.73 -14.80
N GLY A 289 11.73 7.74 -13.91
CA GLY A 289 11.75 7.95 -12.46
C GLY A 289 10.45 8.57 -11.95
N LEU A 290 10.48 9.05 -10.71
CA LEU A 290 9.36 9.77 -10.10
C LEU A 290 9.76 11.23 -9.85
N PRO A 291 9.06 12.21 -10.47
CA PRO A 291 9.30 13.60 -10.18
C PRO A 291 8.96 13.95 -8.72
N PHE A 292 9.61 14.96 -8.17
CA PHE A 292 9.45 15.37 -6.77
C PHE A 292 7.99 15.58 -6.35
N ASN A 293 7.17 16.13 -7.24
CA ASN A 293 5.75 16.36 -6.97
C ASN A 293 4.97 15.07 -6.76
N GLU A 294 5.28 14.01 -7.49
CA GLU A 294 4.66 12.70 -7.32
C GLU A 294 5.20 11.96 -6.10
N THR A 295 6.53 12.01 -5.89
CA THR A 295 7.18 11.46 -4.71
C THR A 295 6.55 12.02 -3.43
N THR A 296 6.20 13.32 -3.42
CA THR A 296 5.66 14.04 -2.26
C THR A 296 4.15 14.27 -2.31
N SER A 297 3.39 13.58 -3.17
CA SER A 297 1.94 13.81 -3.35
C SER A 297 1.13 13.60 -2.08
N TRP A 298 1.47 12.63 -1.25
CA TRP A 298 0.95 12.48 0.12
C TRP A 298 2.03 12.83 1.15
N SER A 299 2.22 14.11 1.38
CA SER A 299 3.00 14.66 2.48
C SER A 299 2.08 14.95 3.66
N PHE A 300 2.57 14.70 4.89
CA PHE A 300 1.82 15.03 6.10
C PHE A 300 1.80 16.54 6.31
N HIS A 301 0.62 17.16 6.24
CA HIS A 301 0.54 18.60 6.44
C HIS A 301 0.75 18.96 7.93
N PRO A 302 1.58 19.95 8.29
CA PRO A 302 1.83 20.30 9.70
C PRO A 302 0.56 20.57 10.51
N LEU A 303 -0.47 21.17 9.92
CA LEU A 303 -1.75 21.36 10.60
C LEU A 303 -2.45 20.05 10.96
N ALA A 304 -2.23 18.98 10.23
CA ALA A 304 -2.82 17.66 10.54
C ALA A 304 -2.30 17.08 11.87
N LEU A 305 -1.30 17.72 12.52
CA LEU A 305 -0.92 17.42 13.91
C LEU A 305 -2.09 17.61 14.89
N PHE A 306 -3.06 18.49 14.60
CA PHE A 306 -4.29 18.58 15.40
C PHE A 306 -5.07 17.26 15.40
N GLU A 307 -5.13 16.56 14.27
CA GLU A 307 -5.82 15.27 14.15
C GLU A 307 -5.10 14.12 14.87
N VAL A 308 -3.80 14.27 15.13
CA VAL A 308 -3.06 13.29 15.96
C VAL A 308 -3.58 13.31 17.39
N VAL A 309 -4.06 14.47 17.87
CA VAL A 309 -4.50 14.69 19.26
C VAL A 309 -6.02 14.70 19.38
N ILE A 310 -6.71 15.29 18.40
CA ILE A 310 -8.16 15.52 18.38
C ILE A 310 -8.71 14.79 17.13
N PRO A 311 -9.56 13.77 17.29
CA PRO A 311 -10.08 13.05 16.16
C PRO A 311 -10.97 13.92 15.27
N ASP A 312 -10.95 13.70 13.97
CA ASP A 312 -11.83 14.32 12.99
C ASP A 312 -11.82 15.87 13.01
N PHE A 313 -10.70 16.49 13.46
CA PHE A 313 -10.62 17.93 13.65
C PHE A 313 -10.86 18.72 12.35
N PHE A 314 -10.38 18.21 11.23
CA PHE A 314 -10.61 18.80 9.91
C PHE A 314 -11.73 18.10 9.12
N GLY A 315 -12.56 17.31 9.77
CA GLY A 315 -13.65 16.55 9.17
C GLY A 315 -13.30 15.06 9.03
N ARG A 316 -14.28 14.28 8.60
CA ARG A 316 -14.17 12.83 8.47
C ARG A 316 -13.77 12.46 7.05
N PRO A 317 -12.53 11.99 6.83
CA PRO A 317 -12.06 11.71 5.47
C PRO A 317 -12.91 10.71 4.69
N LEU A 318 -13.56 9.76 5.38
CA LEU A 318 -14.33 8.69 4.75
C LEU A 318 -15.81 9.02 4.57
N GLU A 319 -16.42 9.72 5.51
CA GLU A 319 -17.88 9.90 5.56
C GLU A 319 -18.32 11.28 5.04
N ALA A 320 -17.61 12.32 5.45
CA ALA A 320 -17.92 13.72 5.14
C ALA A 320 -16.63 14.54 5.08
N PRO A 321 -15.87 14.44 3.99
CA PRO A 321 -14.63 15.21 3.86
C PRO A 321 -14.95 16.70 3.76
N SER A 322 -14.36 17.49 4.66
CA SER A 322 -14.41 18.94 4.56
C SER A 322 -13.44 19.45 3.49
N LEU A 323 -13.56 20.73 3.13
CA LEU A 323 -12.59 21.36 2.25
C LEU A 323 -11.16 21.32 2.85
N TRP A 324 -11.04 21.41 4.18
CA TRP A 324 -9.76 21.24 4.87
C TRP A 324 -9.18 19.86 4.67
N THR A 325 -9.98 18.80 4.83
CA THR A 325 -9.54 17.42 4.59
C THR A 325 -8.97 17.26 3.19
N LEU A 326 -9.64 17.80 2.18
CA LEU A 326 -9.19 17.74 0.79
C LEU A 326 -7.89 18.51 0.58
N VAL A 327 -7.79 19.73 1.10
CA VAL A 327 -6.62 20.59 0.91
C VAL A 327 -5.41 20.05 1.69
N LEU A 328 -5.59 19.57 2.91
CA LEU A 328 -4.49 19.01 3.72
C LEU A 328 -3.95 17.69 3.13
N ASN A 329 -4.77 16.94 2.41
CA ASN A 329 -4.38 15.73 1.68
C ASN A 329 -4.02 16.00 0.20
N CYS A 330 -3.64 17.22 -0.13
CA CYS A 330 -3.21 17.59 -1.49
C CYS A 330 -4.30 17.34 -2.57
N ARG A 331 -5.57 17.52 -2.21
CA ARG A 331 -6.77 17.20 -3.00
C ARG A 331 -6.89 15.72 -3.41
N ASN A 332 -6.15 14.86 -2.75
CA ASN A 332 -6.33 13.42 -2.85
C ASN A 332 -7.22 12.91 -1.71
N THR A 333 -7.72 11.69 -1.84
CA THR A 333 -8.27 10.96 -0.69
C THR A 333 -7.22 10.85 0.40
N ALA A 334 -7.58 10.94 1.66
CA ALA A 334 -6.63 10.85 2.76
C ALA A 334 -5.82 9.56 2.67
N TYR A 335 -4.48 9.66 2.77
CA TYR A 335 -3.63 8.46 2.77
C TYR A 335 -3.93 7.59 3.98
N PHE A 336 -3.96 8.20 5.15
CA PHE A 336 -4.44 7.60 6.39
C PHE A 336 -5.85 8.11 6.70
N PRO A 337 -6.87 7.24 6.72
CA PRO A 337 -8.20 7.60 7.20
C PRO A 337 -8.21 8.15 8.63
N SER A 338 -7.28 7.69 9.46
CA SER A 338 -7.02 8.23 10.78
C SER A 338 -5.53 8.37 11.05
N VAL A 339 -5.15 9.50 11.64
CA VAL A 339 -3.80 9.71 12.21
C VAL A 339 -3.86 9.82 13.73
N PHE A 340 -5.02 9.54 14.32
CA PHE A 340 -5.28 9.73 15.74
C PHE A 340 -4.43 8.84 16.63
N LEU A 341 -3.76 9.44 17.58
CA LEU A 341 -3.02 8.81 18.67
C LEU A 341 -3.59 9.22 20.05
N GLY A 342 -4.13 10.42 20.11
CA GLY A 342 -4.72 10.99 21.30
C GLY A 342 -3.73 11.62 22.26
N PHE A 343 -4.24 12.45 23.16
CA PHE A 343 -3.43 13.16 24.16
C PHE A 343 -2.75 12.22 25.16
N ILE A 344 -3.41 11.13 25.55
CA ILE A 344 -2.93 10.25 26.62
C ILE A 344 -1.61 9.55 26.28
N PRO A 345 -1.45 8.85 25.14
CA PRO A 345 -0.17 8.30 24.74
C PRO A 345 0.93 9.36 24.59
N LEU A 346 0.59 10.55 24.07
CA LEU A 346 1.54 11.66 23.92
C LEU A 346 1.97 12.23 25.29
N PHE A 347 1.08 12.34 26.24
CA PHE A 347 1.39 12.74 27.62
C PHE A 347 2.37 11.77 28.27
N PHE A 348 2.10 10.44 28.17
CA PHE A 348 3.01 9.45 28.69
C PHE A 348 4.35 9.44 27.91
N ALA A 349 4.36 9.69 26.60
CA ALA A 349 5.58 9.80 25.81
C ALA A 349 6.44 10.99 26.27
N LEU A 350 5.83 12.14 26.55
CA LEU A 350 6.49 13.31 27.12
C LEU A 350 7.07 13.01 28.51
N ALA A 351 6.31 12.28 29.34
CA ALA A 351 6.80 11.80 30.64
C ALA A 351 7.99 10.86 30.47
N GLY A 352 7.93 9.90 29.55
CA GLY A 352 9.00 8.95 29.26
C GLY A 352 10.27 9.62 28.78
N TRP A 353 10.15 10.59 27.86
CA TRP A 353 11.30 11.38 27.41
C TRP A 353 11.94 12.17 28.55
N SER A 354 11.13 12.78 29.42
CA SER A 354 11.63 13.69 30.45
C SER A 354 12.03 12.98 31.73
N LEU A 355 11.29 11.99 32.21
CA LEU A 355 11.47 11.30 33.48
C LEU A 355 12.19 9.97 33.37
N GLY A 356 12.05 9.28 32.26
CA GLY A 356 12.65 7.96 31.99
C GLY A 356 14.18 8.02 32.20
N GLN A 357 14.77 6.88 32.52
CA GLN A 357 16.23 6.80 32.79
C GLN A 357 16.96 6.00 31.70
N ASP A 358 16.25 5.17 30.91
CA ASP A 358 16.87 4.34 29.90
C ASP A 358 17.53 5.19 28.81
N ARG A 359 18.71 4.74 28.35
CA ARG A 359 19.47 5.41 27.29
C ARG A 359 18.71 5.43 25.94
N HIS A 360 17.93 4.38 25.62
CA HIS A 360 17.22 4.28 24.34
C HIS A 360 16.12 5.34 24.17
N ARG A 361 15.64 5.98 25.25
CA ARG A 361 14.69 7.09 25.16
C ARG A 361 15.19 8.26 24.31
N GLY A 362 16.50 8.54 24.39
CA GLY A 362 17.11 9.59 23.56
C GLY A 362 17.11 9.23 22.09
N PHE A 363 17.37 7.96 21.76
CA PHE A 363 17.23 7.44 20.42
C PHE A 363 15.77 7.53 19.92
N ALA A 364 14.81 7.05 20.74
CA ALA A 364 13.39 7.08 20.36
C ALA A 364 12.89 8.51 20.13
N ALA A 365 13.24 9.45 21.01
CA ALA A 365 12.86 10.86 20.85
C ALA A 365 13.48 11.50 19.61
N GLY A 366 14.78 11.30 19.38
CA GLY A 366 15.50 11.85 18.23
C GLY A 366 15.02 11.23 16.91
N ALA A 367 14.91 9.90 16.85
CA ALA A 367 14.41 9.20 15.67
C ALA A 367 12.96 9.57 15.36
N GLY A 368 12.09 9.62 16.37
CA GLY A 368 10.70 10.04 16.22
C GLY A 368 10.57 11.46 15.67
N ALA A 369 11.36 12.40 16.18
CA ALA A 369 11.39 13.77 15.69
C ALA A 369 11.86 13.87 14.23
N VAL A 370 12.95 13.19 13.86
CA VAL A 370 13.45 13.16 12.48
C VAL A 370 12.42 12.55 11.52
N LEU A 371 11.81 11.43 11.89
CA LEU A 371 10.78 10.77 11.07
C LEU A 371 9.55 11.66 10.88
N LEU A 372 9.12 12.35 11.94
CA LEU A 372 8.02 13.31 11.86
C LEU A 372 8.37 14.48 10.93
N LEU A 373 9.56 15.06 11.06
CA LEU A 373 10.02 16.15 10.19
C LEU A 373 10.09 15.72 8.72
N LEU A 374 10.57 14.51 8.45
CA LEU A 374 10.63 13.96 7.11
C LEU A 374 9.23 13.62 6.55
N SER A 375 8.27 13.25 7.43
CA SER A 375 6.89 12.96 7.00
C SER A 375 6.17 14.20 6.46
N PHE A 376 6.58 15.41 6.86
CA PHE A 376 6.05 16.65 6.30
C PHE A 376 6.38 16.84 4.82
N GLY A 377 7.30 16.05 4.26
CA GLY A 377 7.56 15.98 2.83
C GLY A 377 7.80 17.35 2.20
N ARG A 378 6.93 17.73 1.25
CA ARG A 378 7.03 19.03 0.54
C ARG A 378 6.84 20.27 1.41
N PHE A 379 6.30 20.13 2.60
CA PHE A 379 6.05 21.27 3.50
C PHE A 379 7.30 21.70 4.27
N THR A 380 8.39 20.94 4.17
CA THR A 380 9.67 21.27 4.82
C THR A 380 10.85 20.96 3.87
N PRO A 381 11.99 21.66 4.01
CA PRO A 381 13.16 21.40 3.18
C PRO A 381 13.86 20.08 3.49
N PHE A 382 13.57 19.44 4.62
CA PHE A 382 14.28 18.24 5.08
C PHE A 382 14.11 17.07 4.13
N PHE A 383 12.90 16.81 3.66
CA PHE A 383 12.65 15.73 2.71
C PHE A 383 13.26 16.03 1.34
N ALA A 384 13.24 17.29 0.91
CA ALA A 384 13.88 17.70 -0.35
C ALA A 384 15.39 17.43 -0.33
N ALA A 385 16.05 17.70 0.82
CA ALA A 385 17.47 17.35 0.98
C ALA A 385 17.69 15.83 0.88
N VAL A 386 16.85 15.01 1.52
CA VAL A 386 16.96 13.53 1.43
C VAL A 386 16.71 13.05 -0.01
N TYR A 387 15.73 13.61 -0.70
CA TYR A 387 15.43 13.29 -2.11
C TYR A 387 16.62 13.56 -3.04
N LEU A 388 17.35 14.65 -2.81
CA LEU A 388 18.53 15.01 -3.60
C LEU A 388 19.79 14.20 -3.24
N LEU A 389 19.96 13.86 -1.95
CA LEU A 389 21.18 13.23 -1.45
C LEU A 389 21.13 11.69 -1.51
N VAL A 390 19.93 11.11 -1.55
CA VAL A 390 19.71 9.66 -1.49
C VAL A 390 18.94 9.20 -2.73
N PRO A 391 19.62 8.89 -3.86
CA PRO A 391 18.97 8.58 -5.14
C PRO A 391 17.86 7.52 -5.07
N PRO A 392 17.93 6.44 -4.26
CA PRO A 392 16.83 5.48 -4.15
C PRO A 392 15.51 6.08 -3.67
N VAL A 393 15.53 7.24 -2.99
CA VAL A 393 14.32 7.94 -2.55
C VAL A 393 13.51 8.50 -3.71
N ALA A 394 14.13 8.77 -4.86
CA ALA A 394 13.43 9.15 -6.10
C ALA A 394 12.61 7.99 -6.73
N LEU A 395 12.79 6.77 -6.26
CA LEU A 395 12.00 5.62 -6.71
C LEU A 395 10.81 5.30 -5.79
N VAL A 396 10.68 5.99 -4.64
CA VAL A 396 9.64 5.74 -3.65
C VAL A 396 8.72 6.95 -3.48
N ARG A 397 7.52 6.74 -2.92
CA ARG A 397 6.48 7.77 -2.82
C ARG A 397 5.93 7.88 -1.40
N PHE A 398 5.38 9.07 -1.11
CA PHE A 398 4.49 9.33 0.03
C PHE A 398 5.21 9.40 1.38
N PRO A 399 5.81 10.56 1.69
CA PRO A 399 6.53 10.80 2.95
C PRO A 399 5.69 10.57 4.21
N VAL A 400 4.36 10.72 4.12
CA VAL A 400 3.41 10.47 5.22
C VAL A 400 3.58 9.08 5.85
N LYS A 401 4.09 8.10 5.12
CA LYS A 401 4.40 6.75 5.62
C LYS A 401 5.37 6.74 6.80
N LEU A 402 6.23 7.75 6.90
CA LEU A 402 7.19 7.90 8.01
C LEU A 402 6.52 8.19 9.36
N LEU A 403 5.23 8.54 9.37
CA LEU A 403 4.45 8.60 10.61
C LEU A 403 4.37 7.25 11.32
N VAL A 404 4.37 6.15 10.59
CA VAL A 404 4.25 4.80 11.19
C VAL A 404 5.44 4.51 12.11
N PRO A 405 6.70 4.53 11.66
CA PRO A 405 7.83 4.36 12.56
C PRO A 405 7.97 5.51 13.57
N ALA A 406 7.50 6.74 13.30
CA ALA A 406 7.46 7.81 14.28
C ALA A 406 6.52 7.48 15.46
N VAL A 407 5.33 6.94 15.17
CA VAL A 407 4.38 6.50 16.20
C VAL A 407 4.91 5.33 17.02
N LEU A 408 5.69 4.42 16.43
CA LEU A 408 6.41 3.39 17.20
C LEU A 408 7.32 4.02 18.26
N MET A 409 8.07 5.06 17.89
CA MET A 409 8.94 5.76 18.84
C MET A 409 8.13 6.43 19.96
N VAL A 410 6.99 7.04 19.63
CA VAL A 410 6.06 7.62 20.62
C VAL A 410 5.51 6.55 21.57
N ALA A 411 5.10 5.41 21.05
CA ALA A 411 4.56 4.30 21.84
C ALA A 411 5.60 3.74 22.83
N LEU A 412 6.86 3.58 22.39
CA LEU A 412 7.96 3.16 23.26
C LEU A 412 8.26 4.21 24.37
N LEU A 413 8.25 5.49 24.01
CA LEU A 413 8.38 6.58 24.98
C LEU A 413 7.23 6.57 26.00
N ALA A 414 6.00 6.28 25.54
CA ALA A 414 4.84 6.21 26.42
C ALA A 414 4.96 5.09 27.46
N GLY A 415 5.50 3.94 27.08
CA GLY A 415 5.80 2.85 28.03
C GLY A 415 6.79 3.28 29.11
N TRP A 416 7.91 3.93 28.76
CA TRP A 416 8.82 4.47 29.78
C TRP A 416 8.19 5.55 30.66
N GLY A 417 7.26 6.34 30.12
CA GLY A 417 6.52 7.34 30.88
C GLY A 417 5.60 6.72 31.92
N PHE A 418 4.93 5.63 31.55
CA PHE A 418 4.13 4.84 32.47
C PHE A 418 4.98 4.30 33.61
N ASP A 419 6.10 3.66 33.31
CA ASP A 419 7.03 3.13 34.32
C ASP A 419 7.59 4.24 35.23
N ALA A 420 7.99 5.36 34.65
CA ALA A 420 8.56 6.49 35.43
C ALA A 420 7.54 7.15 36.39
N LEU A 421 6.27 7.19 36.00
CA LEU A 421 5.20 7.73 36.86
C LEU A 421 4.72 6.73 37.89
N LEU A 422 4.80 5.44 37.60
CA LEU A 422 4.39 4.37 38.51
C LEU A 422 5.47 4.14 39.60
N HIS A 423 6.76 4.19 39.23
CA HIS A 423 7.89 3.96 40.11
C HIS A 423 8.59 5.31 40.42
N SER A 424 8.18 5.97 41.51
CA SER A 424 8.67 7.29 41.88
C SER A 424 10.16 7.25 42.26
N ASP A 425 11.02 7.84 41.45
CA ASP A 425 12.41 8.08 41.74
C ASP A 425 12.62 9.54 42.22
N PRO A 426 13.28 9.80 43.39
CA PRO A 426 13.56 11.14 43.87
C PRO A 426 14.27 12.02 42.84
N ALA A 427 15.22 11.46 42.07
CA ALA A 427 15.95 12.20 41.02
C ALA A 427 15.06 12.65 39.87
N SER A 428 13.99 11.93 39.58
CA SER A 428 13.04 12.27 38.52
C SER A 428 12.14 13.46 38.89
N LYS A 429 11.91 13.71 40.18
CA LYS A 429 11.09 14.83 40.66
C LYS A 429 11.62 16.20 40.25
N GLY A 430 12.95 16.38 40.18
CA GLY A 430 13.57 17.59 39.63
C GLY A 430 13.28 17.85 38.15
N ARG A 431 13.26 16.77 37.36
CA ARG A 431 13.02 16.82 35.91
C ARG A 431 11.55 17.12 35.56
N SER A 432 10.63 16.90 36.50
CA SER A 432 9.19 17.18 36.28
C SER A 432 8.90 18.67 36.01
N ARG A 433 9.81 19.60 36.40
CA ARG A 433 9.67 21.04 36.10
C ARG A 433 9.54 21.29 34.58
N ARG A 434 10.29 20.54 33.73
CA ARG A 434 10.26 20.69 32.27
C ARG A 434 8.90 20.29 31.72
N ILE A 435 8.36 19.16 32.18
CA ILE A 435 7.03 18.71 31.75
C ILE A 435 5.98 19.75 32.13
N LEU A 436 5.99 20.21 33.38
CA LEU A 436 5.04 21.23 33.86
C LEU A 436 5.15 22.51 33.05
N ALA A 437 6.36 22.96 32.74
CA ALA A 437 6.57 24.14 31.90
C ALA A 437 5.97 23.93 30.51
N LEU A 438 6.26 22.80 29.84
CA LEU A 438 5.71 22.48 28.51
C LEU A 438 4.19 22.39 28.53
N LEU A 439 3.60 21.68 29.51
CA LEU A 439 2.14 21.55 29.62
C LEU A 439 1.46 22.92 29.89
N LYS A 440 2.09 23.80 30.71
CA LYS A 440 1.59 25.15 30.94
C LYS A 440 1.65 26.02 29.70
N TRP A 441 2.75 25.95 28.92
CA TRP A 441 2.85 26.66 27.66
C TRP A 441 1.82 26.14 26.62
N LEU A 442 1.65 24.82 26.56
CA LEU A 442 0.64 24.21 25.72
C LEU A 442 -0.77 24.65 26.13
N LEU A 443 -1.07 24.65 27.45
CA LEU A 443 -2.33 25.15 27.99
C LEU A 443 -2.57 26.61 27.63
N ALA A 444 -1.55 27.47 27.81
CA ALA A 444 -1.65 28.88 27.45
C ALA A 444 -1.89 29.07 25.97
N GLY A 445 -1.18 28.34 25.08
CA GLY A 445 -1.35 28.42 23.64
C GLY A 445 -2.73 27.92 23.18
N VAL A 446 -3.16 26.74 23.65
CA VAL A 446 -4.48 26.18 23.32
C VAL A 446 -5.59 27.04 23.89
N GLY A 447 -5.43 27.55 25.13
CA GLY A 447 -6.38 28.47 25.75
C GLY A 447 -6.50 29.78 24.99
N ALA A 448 -5.37 30.39 24.61
CA ALA A 448 -5.37 31.61 23.81
C ALA A 448 -6.05 31.40 22.44
N LEU A 449 -5.79 30.27 21.79
CA LEU A 449 -6.44 29.91 20.51
C LEU A 449 -7.93 29.73 20.70
N TRP A 450 -8.37 29.07 21.76
CA TRP A 450 -9.79 28.91 22.08
C TRP A 450 -10.47 30.28 22.36
N VAL A 451 -9.86 31.12 23.21
CA VAL A 451 -10.36 32.48 23.50
C VAL A 451 -10.45 33.29 22.21
N ALA A 452 -9.44 33.26 21.36
CA ALA A 452 -9.47 33.94 20.05
C ALA A 452 -10.62 33.44 19.17
N ALA A 453 -10.86 32.12 19.12
CA ALA A 453 -11.95 31.53 18.35
C ALA A 453 -13.33 31.96 18.86
N VAL A 454 -13.48 32.23 20.17
CA VAL A 454 -14.76 32.64 20.78
C VAL A 454 -14.97 34.15 20.72
N VAL A 455 -13.96 34.93 21.13
CA VAL A 455 -14.08 36.37 21.37
C VAL A 455 -13.75 37.21 20.11
N ALA A 456 -12.75 36.76 19.35
CA ALA A 456 -12.25 37.50 18.19
C ALA A 456 -12.03 36.58 16.97
N PRO A 457 -13.11 35.98 16.43
CA PRO A 457 -13.04 34.99 15.34
C PRO A 457 -12.33 35.53 14.09
N SER A 458 -12.36 36.80 13.84
CA SER A 458 -11.67 37.46 12.71
C SER A 458 -10.13 37.28 12.76
N LEU A 459 -9.54 37.19 13.98
CA LEU A 459 -8.11 36.91 14.13
C LEU A 459 -7.70 35.53 13.59
N ILE A 460 -8.65 34.61 13.48
CA ILE A 460 -8.41 33.24 12.99
C ILE A 460 -8.92 33.09 11.55
N SER A 461 -10.11 33.59 11.22
CA SER A 461 -10.74 33.37 9.91
C SER A 461 -9.92 33.96 8.76
N GLY A 462 -9.35 35.14 8.91
CA GLY A 462 -8.49 35.77 7.92
C GLY A 462 -7.24 34.95 7.61
N PRO A 463 -6.36 34.69 8.61
CA PRO A 463 -5.18 33.86 8.42
C PRO A 463 -5.50 32.43 7.96
N ALA A 464 -6.58 31.80 8.46
CA ALA A 464 -6.98 30.46 8.05
C ALA A 464 -7.45 30.43 6.60
N GLY A 465 -8.25 31.43 6.17
CA GLY A 465 -8.66 31.54 4.77
C GLY A 465 -7.48 31.77 3.83
N TRP A 466 -6.56 32.67 4.21
CA TRP A 466 -5.32 32.87 3.46
C TRP A 466 -4.50 31.59 3.34
N LEU A 467 -4.31 30.86 4.44
CA LEU A 467 -3.55 29.61 4.46
C LEU A 467 -4.22 28.54 3.61
N LEU A 468 -5.55 28.42 3.68
CA LEU A 468 -6.33 27.49 2.86
C LEU A 468 -6.15 27.76 1.37
N VAL A 469 -6.30 29.02 0.95
CA VAL A 469 -6.12 29.44 -0.44
C VAL A 469 -4.68 29.22 -0.90
N ARG A 470 -3.69 29.57 -0.08
CA ARG A 470 -2.27 29.38 -0.39
C ARG A 470 -1.90 27.91 -0.54
N THR A 471 -2.34 27.06 0.41
CA THR A 471 -2.10 25.63 0.35
C THR A 471 -2.78 25.00 -0.86
N ASN A 472 -4.04 25.36 -1.11
CA ASN A 472 -4.75 24.94 -2.31
C ASN A 472 -4.00 25.32 -3.59
N GLY A 473 -3.48 26.54 -3.68
CA GLY A 473 -2.74 27.05 -4.83
C GLY A 473 -1.41 26.32 -5.08
N MET A 474 -0.80 25.72 -4.06
CA MET A 474 0.39 24.90 -4.25
C MET A 474 0.12 23.63 -5.08
N PHE A 475 -1.12 23.12 -5.03
CA PHE A 475 -1.52 21.89 -5.72
C PHE A 475 -2.21 22.15 -7.05
N MET A 476 -2.80 23.32 -7.24
CA MET A 476 -3.70 23.65 -8.36
C MET A 476 -3.05 24.45 -9.50
N ARG A 477 -1.74 24.64 -9.50
CA ARG A 477 -1.07 25.40 -10.59
C ARG A 477 -1.30 24.82 -12.01
N SER A 478 -1.81 23.60 -12.09
CA SER A 478 -2.10 22.92 -13.37
C SER A 478 -3.58 22.65 -13.64
N MET A 479 -4.48 22.87 -12.68
CA MET A 479 -5.92 22.67 -12.83
C MET A 479 -6.67 23.93 -12.39
N ALA A 480 -7.42 24.54 -13.29
CA ALA A 480 -8.19 25.76 -13.07
C ALA A 480 -9.23 25.58 -11.96
N GLY A 481 -8.97 26.12 -10.80
CA GLY A 481 -9.90 26.09 -9.67
C GLY A 481 -9.38 26.87 -8.48
N SER A 482 -9.48 28.22 -8.55
CA SER A 482 -9.38 29.05 -7.36
C SER A 482 -10.59 28.76 -6.46
N LEU A 483 -10.34 28.62 -5.14
CA LEU A 483 -11.44 28.55 -4.18
C LEU A 483 -12.29 29.80 -4.27
N SER A 484 -13.61 29.63 -4.32
CA SER A 484 -14.54 30.76 -4.25
C SER A 484 -14.51 31.39 -2.85
N ALA A 485 -14.92 32.65 -2.76
CA ALA A 485 -15.03 33.34 -1.48
C ALA A 485 -16.03 32.60 -0.54
N THR A 486 -17.11 32.04 -1.09
CA THR A 486 -18.08 31.24 -0.34
C THR A 486 -17.45 29.97 0.24
N GLN A 487 -16.74 29.18 -0.57
CA GLN A 487 -16.04 27.98 -0.12
C GLN A 487 -15.01 28.28 0.97
N THR A 488 -14.29 29.38 0.83
CA THR A 488 -13.28 29.81 1.83
C THR A 488 -13.98 30.22 3.13
N SER A 489 -15.12 30.94 3.04
CA SER A 489 -15.91 31.33 4.20
C SER A 489 -16.50 30.14 4.95
N GLU A 490 -17.08 29.17 4.24
CA GLU A 490 -17.63 27.96 4.83
C GLU A 490 -16.55 27.12 5.52
N ALA A 491 -15.39 26.95 4.89
CA ALA A 491 -14.26 26.21 5.47
C ALA A 491 -13.72 26.91 6.73
N THR A 492 -13.62 28.24 6.75
CA THR A 492 -13.17 28.98 7.93
C THR A 492 -14.20 28.95 9.06
N ALA A 493 -15.49 28.99 8.74
CA ALA A 493 -16.59 28.83 9.71
C ALA A 493 -16.54 27.41 10.33
N PHE A 494 -16.34 26.38 9.51
CA PHE A 494 -16.14 25.02 9.99
C PHE A 494 -14.97 24.93 10.98
N LEU A 495 -13.79 25.47 10.62
CA LEU A 495 -12.62 25.49 11.50
C LEU A 495 -12.90 26.18 12.84
N LEU A 496 -13.55 27.35 12.81
CA LEU A 496 -13.94 28.08 14.03
C LEU A 496 -14.88 27.25 14.91
N THR A 497 -15.82 26.53 14.30
CA THR A 497 -16.70 25.62 15.02
C THR A 497 -15.93 24.50 15.70
N MET A 498 -14.99 23.84 14.99
CA MET A 498 -14.15 22.81 15.57
C MET A 498 -13.29 23.34 16.73
N LEU A 499 -12.65 24.51 16.58
CA LEU A 499 -11.87 25.14 17.64
C LEU A 499 -12.72 25.42 18.88
N ARG A 500 -13.93 25.92 18.72
CA ARG A 500 -14.82 26.26 19.85
C ARG A 500 -15.27 25.03 20.62
N TRP A 501 -15.60 23.95 19.92
CA TRP A 501 -16.20 22.76 20.54
C TRP A 501 -15.18 21.72 21.01
N GLN A 502 -14.06 21.57 20.32
CA GLN A 502 -13.12 20.49 20.62
C GLN A 502 -11.94 20.93 21.53
N LEU A 503 -11.49 22.20 21.44
CA LEU A 503 -10.39 22.65 22.29
C LEU A 503 -10.69 22.64 23.80
N PRO A 504 -11.92 22.87 24.30
CA PRO A 504 -12.20 22.72 25.73
C PRO A 504 -11.89 21.33 26.27
N GLY A 505 -12.18 20.27 25.48
CA GLY A 505 -11.81 18.90 25.83
C GLY A 505 -10.30 18.72 25.96
N LEU A 506 -9.54 19.24 25.01
CA LEU A 506 -8.07 19.20 25.04
C LEU A 506 -7.50 20.00 26.23
N ILE A 507 -8.07 21.18 26.52
CA ILE A 507 -7.73 22.00 27.70
C ILE A 507 -7.93 21.16 28.97
N GLY A 508 -9.07 20.47 29.10
CA GLY A 508 -9.35 19.56 30.21
C GLY A 508 -8.32 18.43 30.37
N PHE A 509 -7.92 17.80 29.27
CA PHE A 509 -6.87 16.78 29.29
C PHE A 509 -5.49 17.34 29.70
N ILE A 510 -5.13 18.53 29.20
CA ILE A 510 -3.86 19.20 29.57
C ILE A 510 -3.87 19.57 31.07
N LEU A 511 -4.97 20.13 31.59
CA LEU A 511 -5.15 20.43 33.00
C LEU A 511 -5.05 19.17 33.86
N GLY A 512 -5.70 18.09 33.47
CA GLY A 512 -5.61 16.79 34.12
C GLY A 512 -4.17 16.28 34.16
N GLY A 513 -3.43 16.41 33.09
CA GLY A 513 -2.00 16.07 33.01
C GLY A 513 -1.15 16.93 33.94
N ILE A 514 -1.38 18.24 34.00
CA ILE A 514 -0.70 19.17 34.96
C ILE A 514 -0.99 18.74 36.37
N LEU A 515 -2.25 18.54 36.73
CA LEU A 515 -2.66 18.13 38.09
C LEU A 515 -2.03 16.77 38.46
N MET A 516 -1.99 15.82 37.53
CA MET A 516 -1.38 14.52 37.76
C MET A 516 0.12 14.63 38.03
N ILE A 517 0.87 15.45 37.28
CA ILE A 517 2.31 15.66 37.54
C ILE A 517 2.56 16.40 38.87
N ILE A 518 1.72 17.39 39.22
CA ILE A 518 1.84 18.11 40.53
C ILE A 518 1.57 17.12 41.65
N ALA A 519 0.52 16.36 41.61
CA ALA A 519 0.15 15.38 42.64
C ALA A 519 1.20 14.25 42.75
N TRP A 520 1.72 13.80 41.60
CA TRP A 520 2.82 12.84 41.57
C TRP A 520 4.07 13.37 42.28
N LYS A 521 4.44 14.63 42.00
CA LYS A 521 5.57 15.29 42.68
C LYS A 521 5.36 15.38 44.20
N GLN A 522 4.12 15.60 44.64
CA GLN A 522 3.74 15.67 46.07
C GLN A 522 3.61 14.25 46.71
N GLY A 523 3.74 13.17 45.94
CA GLY A 523 3.62 11.81 46.47
C GLY A 523 2.19 11.42 46.84
N LYS A 524 1.16 12.03 46.21
CA LYS A 524 -0.23 11.71 46.52
C LYS A 524 -0.58 10.27 46.13
N ALA A 525 -1.15 9.50 47.06
CA ALA A 525 -1.44 8.07 46.85
C ALA A 525 -2.37 7.77 45.66
N TRP A 526 -3.37 8.63 45.39
CA TRP A 526 -4.32 8.45 44.31
C TRP A 526 -3.67 8.46 42.91
N VAL A 527 -2.49 9.08 42.76
CA VAL A 527 -1.79 9.14 41.47
C VAL A 527 -1.46 7.76 40.94
N ARG A 528 -1.12 6.81 41.82
CA ARG A 528 -0.82 5.43 41.42
C ARG A 528 -2.02 4.79 40.70
N HIS A 529 -3.24 5.01 41.21
CA HIS A 529 -4.45 4.51 40.60
C HIS A 529 -4.73 5.25 39.27
N SER A 530 -4.49 6.56 39.21
CA SER A 530 -4.69 7.34 37.97
C SER A 530 -3.67 6.95 36.90
N VAL A 531 -2.42 6.67 37.24
CA VAL A 531 -1.41 6.19 36.27
C VAL A 531 -1.81 4.86 35.64
N ILE A 532 -2.61 4.03 36.33
CA ILE A 532 -3.17 2.79 35.79
C ILE A 532 -4.47 3.06 35.01
N ALA A 533 -5.38 3.88 35.52
CA ALA A 533 -6.70 4.11 34.94
C ALA A 533 -6.64 4.96 33.64
N VAL A 534 -5.79 5.98 33.60
CA VAL A 534 -5.71 6.91 32.45
C VAL A 534 -5.27 6.19 31.15
N PRO A 535 -4.28 5.29 31.13
CA PRO A 535 -3.98 4.51 29.93
C PRO A 535 -5.13 3.63 29.46
N ILE A 536 -5.94 3.07 30.36
CA ILE A 536 -7.14 2.29 29.99
C ILE A 536 -8.13 3.16 29.22
N LEU A 537 -8.35 4.40 29.68
CA LEU A 537 -9.14 5.39 28.94
C LEU A 537 -8.50 5.69 27.57
N GLY A 538 -7.18 5.84 27.50
CA GLY A 538 -6.42 6.03 26.25
C GLY A 538 -6.61 4.86 25.28
N MET A 539 -6.56 3.63 25.78
CA MET A 539 -6.82 2.42 24.98
C MET A 539 -8.27 2.39 24.44
N ALA A 540 -9.25 2.70 25.29
CA ALA A 540 -10.65 2.77 24.87
C ALA A 540 -10.88 3.84 23.78
N LEU A 541 -10.27 5.03 23.93
CA LEU A 541 -10.34 6.10 22.93
C LEU A 541 -9.70 5.69 21.62
N LEU A 542 -8.53 5.02 21.64
CA LEU A 542 -7.88 4.53 20.43
C LEU A 542 -8.75 3.52 19.67
N VAL A 543 -9.34 2.57 20.38
CA VAL A 543 -10.24 1.58 19.77
C VAL A 543 -11.46 2.28 19.15
N THR A 544 -12.17 3.09 19.91
CA THR A 544 -13.43 3.71 19.45
C THR A 544 -13.26 4.69 18.30
N VAL A 545 -12.17 5.45 18.30
CA VAL A 545 -11.89 6.41 17.23
C VAL A 545 -11.37 5.71 15.97
N ASN A 546 -10.44 4.76 16.12
CA ASN A 546 -9.74 4.15 15.00
C ASN A 546 -10.45 2.93 14.42
N ASP A 547 -11.52 2.40 15.06
CA ASP A 547 -12.37 1.33 14.49
C ASP A 547 -12.88 1.71 13.08
N ARG A 548 -13.16 2.98 12.87
CA ARG A 548 -13.65 3.53 11.58
C ARG A 548 -12.59 3.55 10.47
N ALA A 549 -11.31 3.38 10.80
CA ALA A 549 -10.23 3.41 9.80
C ALA A 549 -10.30 2.25 8.80
N ASN A 550 -10.97 1.18 9.17
CA ASN A 550 -11.10 -0.04 8.36
C ASN A 550 -12.58 -0.41 8.20
N PRO A 551 -13.34 0.32 7.37
CA PRO A 551 -14.74 0.04 7.16
C PRO A 551 -14.94 -1.31 6.48
N THR A 552 -16.05 -1.96 6.81
CA THR A 552 -16.40 -3.30 6.36
C THR A 552 -17.71 -3.33 5.60
N VAL A 553 -17.87 -4.34 4.74
CA VAL A 553 -19.10 -4.62 3.98
C VAL A 553 -19.46 -6.10 4.11
N PRO A 554 -20.70 -6.49 3.93
CA PRO A 554 -21.10 -7.88 3.75
C PRO A 554 -20.41 -8.51 2.53
N GLU A 555 -20.25 -9.83 2.52
CA GLU A 555 -19.69 -10.58 1.39
C GLU A 555 -20.46 -10.34 0.08
N THR A 556 -21.76 -10.06 0.16
CA THR A 556 -22.63 -9.73 -0.97
C THR A 556 -22.08 -8.55 -1.80
N PHE A 557 -21.35 -7.62 -1.18
CA PHE A 557 -20.65 -6.56 -1.89
C PHE A 557 -19.70 -7.10 -2.97
N TYR A 558 -19.02 -8.22 -2.72
CA TYR A 558 -18.07 -8.83 -3.64
C TYR A 558 -18.68 -9.90 -4.54
N THR A 559 -19.75 -10.54 -4.13
CA THR A 559 -20.40 -11.64 -4.84
C THR A 559 -21.58 -11.22 -5.71
N TYR A 560 -22.11 -9.99 -5.51
CA TYR A 560 -23.17 -9.46 -6.35
C TYR A 560 -22.75 -9.35 -7.81
N ARG A 561 -23.53 -9.90 -8.71
CA ARG A 561 -23.24 -9.88 -10.15
C ARG A 561 -23.87 -8.65 -10.81
N PRO A 562 -23.08 -7.71 -11.36
CA PRO A 562 -23.63 -6.51 -12.00
C PRO A 562 -24.58 -6.83 -13.15
N PRO A 563 -25.74 -6.18 -13.25
CA PRO A 563 -26.70 -6.40 -14.34
C PRO A 563 -26.11 -6.17 -15.74
N ALA A 564 -25.11 -5.30 -15.86
CA ALA A 564 -24.37 -5.06 -17.10
C ALA A 564 -23.80 -6.35 -17.73
N LEU A 565 -23.44 -7.34 -16.91
CA LEU A 565 -22.92 -8.61 -17.39
C LEU A 565 -23.96 -9.42 -18.17
N ALA A 566 -25.23 -9.34 -17.80
CA ALA A 566 -26.29 -10.02 -18.51
C ALA A 566 -26.50 -9.44 -19.92
N ALA A 567 -26.22 -8.17 -20.12
CA ALA A 567 -26.32 -7.48 -21.40
C ALA A 567 -25.18 -7.78 -22.36
N PHE A 568 -24.06 -8.38 -21.90
CA PHE A 568 -22.92 -8.72 -22.77
C PHE A 568 -23.17 -9.96 -23.63
N GLY A 569 -24.26 -10.71 -23.40
CA GLY A 569 -24.61 -11.91 -24.17
C GLY A 569 -23.59 -13.06 -24.05
N ASP A 570 -24.03 -14.25 -24.44
CA ASP A 570 -23.14 -15.42 -24.53
C ASP A 570 -22.31 -15.36 -25.82
N SER A 571 -21.04 -14.98 -25.68
CA SER A 571 -20.11 -15.01 -26.81
C SER A 571 -19.13 -16.16 -26.62
N THR A 572 -19.03 -17.00 -27.63
CA THR A 572 -18.05 -18.09 -27.70
C THR A 572 -16.63 -17.58 -27.91
N GLN A 573 -16.47 -16.32 -28.33
CA GLN A 573 -15.17 -15.70 -28.54
C GLN A 573 -14.88 -14.69 -27.45
N PRO A 574 -13.61 -14.67 -26.89
CA PRO A 574 -13.21 -13.70 -25.90
C PRO A 574 -13.15 -12.29 -26.50
N TYR A 575 -13.77 -11.34 -25.81
CA TYR A 575 -13.80 -9.92 -26.14
C TYR A 575 -13.47 -9.07 -24.93
N ARG A 576 -13.27 -7.77 -25.17
CA ARG A 576 -13.04 -6.77 -24.11
C ARG A 576 -14.16 -5.76 -24.05
N PHE A 577 -14.29 -5.15 -22.89
CA PHE A 577 -15.10 -3.95 -22.73
C PHE A 577 -14.23 -2.78 -22.26
N SER A 578 -14.68 -1.57 -22.52
CA SER A 578 -14.03 -0.36 -22.00
C SER A 578 -15.02 0.50 -21.23
N TYR A 579 -14.50 1.14 -20.21
CA TYR A 579 -15.11 2.24 -19.53
C TYR A 579 -14.10 3.40 -19.52
N ILE A 580 -14.30 4.35 -20.44
CA ILE A 580 -13.37 5.47 -20.62
C ILE A 580 -14.12 6.76 -20.35
N PHE A 581 -13.63 7.50 -19.36
CA PHE A 581 -14.03 8.87 -19.11
C PHE A 581 -13.09 9.81 -19.85
N ARG A 582 -13.62 10.70 -20.67
CA ARG A 582 -12.93 11.90 -21.14
C ARG A 582 -13.32 13.06 -20.21
N GLU A 583 -12.31 13.74 -19.61
CA GLU A 583 -12.52 14.97 -18.82
C GLU A 583 -13.25 16.07 -19.63
N SER A 584 -13.11 16.07 -20.96
CA SER A 584 -13.78 17.01 -21.86
C SER A 584 -15.30 16.81 -21.95
N GLU A 585 -15.83 15.68 -21.49
CA GLU A 585 -17.26 15.37 -21.49
C GLU A 585 -17.95 15.83 -20.19
N ASN A 586 -17.18 16.25 -19.18
CA ASN A 586 -17.66 16.91 -17.99
C ASN A 586 -17.21 18.39 -17.99
N PRO A 587 -18.11 19.35 -18.29
CA PRO A 587 -17.77 20.75 -18.15
C PRO A 587 -17.35 21.07 -16.71
N PRO A 588 -16.34 21.94 -16.50
CA PRO A 588 -15.94 22.37 -15.16
C PRO A 588 -17.15 22.98 -14.44
N GLY A 589 -17.50 22.43 -13.27
CA GLY A 589 -18.64 22.90 -12.46
C GLY A 589 -19.92 22.07 -12.59
N THR A 590 -19.96 21.01 -13.44
CA THR A 590 -20.95 19.96 -13.21
C THR A 590 -20.55 19.25 -11.93
N PRO A 591 -21.46 19.06 -10.95
CA PRO A 591 -21.21 18.09 -9.88
C PRO A 591 -20.70 16.84 -10.61
N GLU A 592 -19.53 16.36 -10.22
CA GLU A 592 -19.10 15.02 -10.58
C GLU A 592 -20.33 14.16 -10.62
N VAL A 593 -20.43 13.21 -11.54
CA VAL A 593 -21.53 12.28 -11.61
C VAL A 593 -21.62 11.52 -10.29
N GLN A 594 -21.92 12.24 -9.22
CA GLN A 594 -22.73 11.84 -8.11
C GLN A 594 -24.17 11.75 -8.66
N GLY A 595 -24.30 11.09 -9.80
CA GLY A 595 -25.54 10.59 -10.27
C GLY A 595 -26.01 9.65 -9.17
N PHE A 596 -26.91 10.13 -8.38
CA PHE A 596 -27.56 9.45 -7.29
C PHE A 596 -28.12 8.13 -7.83
N LEU A 597 -27.31 7.06 -7.76
CA LEU A 597 -27.83 5.73 -7.85
C LEU A 597 -28.81 5.58 -6.70
N ASN A 598 -30.07 5.42 -7.00
CA ASN A 598 -31.02 4.99 -5.99
C ASN A 598 -30.74 3.51 -5.71
N LEU A 599 -29.81 3.24 -4.77
CA LEU A 599 -29.47 1.89 -4.35
C LEU A 599 -30.62 1.23 -3.58
N ASP A 600 -31.66 2.00 -3.21
CA ASP A 600 -32.88 1.47 -2.58
C ASP A 600 -33.60 0.47 -3.51
N SER A 601 -33.31 0.49 -4.81
CA SER A 601 -33.82 -0.51 -5.78
C SER A 601 -32.98 -1.81 -5.82
N ILE A 602 -31.85 -1.88 -5.09
CA ILE A 602 -30.99 -3.04 -4.98
C ILE A 602 -31.05 -3.51 -3.51
N PRO A 603 -31.85 -4.56 -3.20
CA PRO A 603 -32.06 -4.99 -1.81
C PRO A 603 -30.75 -5.31 -1.08
N GLU A 604 -29.75 -5.85 -1.78
CA GLU A 604 -28.45 -6.22 -1.26
C GLU A 604 -27.60 -5.02 -0.82
N ALA A 605 -27.91 -3.83 -1.33
CA ALA A 605 -27.19 -2.60 -0.99
C ALA A 605 -27.89 -1.75 0.10
N ALA A 606 -29.10 -2.14 0.53
CA ALA A 606 -29.88 -1.37 1.50
C ALA A 606 -29.14 -1.17 2.84
N ASP A 607 -28.38 -2.17 3.26
CA ASP A 607 -27.64 -2.16 4.52
C ASP A 607 -26.21 -1.59 4.38
N PHE A 608 -25.82 -1.12 3.20
CA PHE A 608 -24.49 -0.58 2.99
C PHE A 608 -24.37 0.84 3.58
N SER A 609 -23.23 1.12 4.22
CA SER A 609 -22.89 2.49 4.61
C SER A 609 -22.80 3.41 3.37
N PRO A 610 -22.98 4.74 3.50
CA PRO A 610 -22.88 5.66 2.36
C PRO A 610 -21.57 5.50 1.57
N LEU A 611 -20.45 5.26 2.28
CA LEU A 611 -19.16 5.00 1.66
C LEU A 611 -19.15 3.68 0.86
N ALA A 612 -19.72 2.62 1.42
CA ALA A 612 -19.83 1.34 0.76
C ALA A 612 -20.77 1.42 -0.46
N GLN A 613 -21.86 2.18 -0.36
CA GLN A 613 -22.75 2.45 -1.47
C GLN A 613 -22.02 3.16 -2.62
N MET A 614 -21.16 4.14 -2.33
CA MET A 614 -20.36 4.81 -3.35
C MET A 614 -19.38 3.85 -4.03
N ALA A 615 -18.65 3.02 -3.26
CA ALA A 615 -17.74 2.03 -3.79
C ALA A 615 -18.48 0.93 -4.60
N PHE A 616 -19.69 0.56 -4.17
CA PHE A 616 -20.51 -0.43 -4.88
C PHE A 616 -21.02 0.09 -6.22
N ARG A 617 -21.34 1.38 -6.30
CA ARG A 617 -21.67 2.07 -7.56
C ARG A 617 -20.53 1.96 -8.58
N ASP A 618 -19.29 2.23 -8.14
CA ASP A 618 -18.10 2.09 -9.00
C ASP A 618 -17.97 0.65 -9.52
N ARG A 619 -18.30 -0.33 -8.69
CA ARG A 619 -18.29 -1.75 -9.08
C ARG A 619 -19.35 -2.10 -10.10
N LEU A 620 -20.58 -1.55 -9.96
CA LEU A 620 -21.71 -1.85 -10.84
C LEU A 620 -21.47 -1.41 -12.29
N VAL A 621 -20.63 -0.42 -12.54
CA VAL A 621 -20.20 0.00 -13.88
C VAL A 621 -19.00 -0.78 -14.42
N LEU A 622 -18.52 -1.80 -13.70
CA LEU A 622 -17.43 -2.70 -14.10
C LEU A 622 -16.06 -2.04 -14.30
N ALA A 623 -15.94 -0.71 -14.15
CA ALA A 623 -14.69 0.01 -14.44
C ALA A 623 -13.46 -0.57 -13.72
N ARG A 624 -13.65 -1.03 -12.49
CA ARG A 624 -12.62 -1.61 -11.62
C ARG A 624 -12.96 -3.02 -11.13
N GLY A 625 -14.19 -3.47 -11.35
CA GLY A 625 -14.66 -4.82 -10.99
C GLY A 625 -14.36 -5.89 -12.03
N SER A 626 -13.77 -5.55 -13.18
CA SER A 626 -13.55 -6.46 -14.30
C SER A 626 -12.81 -7.74 -13.92
N LEU A 627 -11.85 -7.66 -13.03
CA LEU A 627 -11.08 -8.80 -12.56
C LEU A 627 -11.91 -9.75 -11.68
N LEU A 628 -12.80 -9.22 -10.83
CA LEU A 628 -13.72 -10.02 -10.00
C LEU A 628 -14.73 -10.79 -10.85
N GLU A 629 -15.22 -10.15 -11.92
CA GLU A 629 -16.23 -10.73 -12.81
C GLU A 629 -15.62 -11.55 -13.96
N ARG A 630 -14.28 -11.65 -14.03
CA ARG A 630 -13.52 -12.35 -15.09
C ARG A 630 -13.85 -11.85 -16.52
N VAL A 631 -14.20 -10.59 -16.63
CA VAL A 631 -14.41 -9.92 -17.90
C VAL A 631 -13.19 -9.08 -18.22
N GLU A 632 -12.69 -9.13 -19.45
CA GLU A 632 -11.51 -8.37 -19.83
C GLU A 632 -11.82 -6.89 -19.97
N GLY A 633 -11.38 -6.10 -19.00
CA GLY A 633 -11.51 -4.66 -18.99
C GLY A 633 -10.26 -3.94 -19.49
N VAL A 634 -10.44 -2.84 -20.19
CA VAL A 634 -9.38 -1.93 -20.55
C VAL A 634 -9.63 -0.56 -19.91
N SER A 635 -8.61 -0.04 -19.23
CA SER A 635 -8.68 1.25 -18.55
C SER A 635 -7.37 2.03 -18.70
N ASN A 636 -7.46 3.35 -18.56
CA ASN A 636 -6.33 4.26 -18.65
C ASN A 636 -5.61 4.52 -17.32
N ILE A 637 -5.90 3.73 -16.29
CA ILE A 637 -5.41 3.98 -14.94
C ILE A 637 -4.06 3.31 -14.73
N ASP A 638 -2.98 4.09 -14.74
CA ASP A 638 -1.59 3.68 -14.40
C ASP A 638 -1.14 4.32 -13.09
N VAL A 639 -1.74 3.89 -11.98
CA VAL A 639 -1.48 4.45 -10.64
C VAL A 639 -0.01 4.27 -10.23
N GLU A 640 0.64 3.19 -10.68
CA GLU A 640 1.99 2.83 -10.27
C GLU A 640 3.07 3.26 -11.26
N ARG A 641 2.70 3.84 -12.41
CA ARG A 641 3.57 4.01 -13.59
C ARG A 641 4.20 2.68 -14.03
N SER A 642 3.48 1.60 -13.86
CA SER A 642 3.90 0.25 -14.23
C SER A 642 3.64 -0.08 -15.70
N PHE A 643 2.88 0.75 -16.41
CA PHE A 643 2.62 0.55 -17.82
C PHE A 643 3.90 0.64 -18.64
N PRO A 644 4.09 -0.24 -19.62
CA PRO A 644 5.09 -0.04 -20.65
C PRO A 644 4.81 1.29 -21.39
N PRO A 645 5.85 2.00 -21.87
CA PRO A 645 5.67 3.29 -22.56
C PRO A 645 4.64 3.21 -23.70
N PHE A 646 4.67 2.16 -24.50
CA PHE A 646 3.73 2.00 -25.63
C PHE A 646 2.26 1.84 -25.20
N LEU A 647 1.96 1.24 -24.04
CA LEU A 647 0.60 1.17 -23.51
C LEU A 647 0.13 2.54 -22.98
N TYR A 648 1.03 3.27 -22.36
CA TYR A 648 0.74 4.65 -21.95
C TYR A 648 0.50 5.57 -23.15
N ASP A 649 1.32 5.45 -24.22
CA ASP A 649 1.18 6.20 -25.47
C ASP A 649 -0.17 5.93 -26.15
N PHE A 650 -0.62 4.67 -26.13
CA PHE A 650 -1.96 4.30 -26.61
C PHE A 650 -3.05 5.10 -25.89
N TRP A 651 -3.00 5.17 -24.54
CA TRP A 651 -4.00 5.90 -23.79
C TRP A 651 -3.88 7.42 -23.93
N VAL A 652 -2.69 7.96 -24.00
CA VAL A 652 -2.47 9.39 -24.29
C VAL A 652 -3.03 9.74 -25.65
N PHE A 653 -2.81 8.89 -26.66
CA PHE A 653 -3.34 9.08 -28.00
C PHE A 653 -4.88 9.02 -27.99
N ALA A 654 -5.45 7.98 -27.44
CA ALA A 654 -6.90 7.77 -27.36
C ALA A 654 -7.63 8.91 -26.64
N LEU A 655 -7.06 9.44 -25.55
CA LEU A 655 -7.71 10.44 -24.70
C LEU A 655 -7.46 11.88 -25.14
N ARG A 656 -6.29 12.19 -25.69
CA ARG A 656 -5.84 13.57 -25.91
C ARG A 656 -5.65 13.95 -27.37
N ARG A 657 -5.44 12.99 -28.28
CA ARG A 657 -5.10 13.26 -29.67
C ARG A 657 -6.21 12.92 -30.65
N ILE A 658 -7.08 12.00 -30.31
CA ILE A 658 -8.27 11.71 -31.09
C ILE A 658 -9.35 12.73 -30.75
N SER A 659 -9.80 13.49 -31.76
CA SER A 659 -10.90 14.46 -31.63
C SER A 659 -12.25 13.87 -32.04
N SER A 660 -12.25 12.91 -32.96
CA SER A 660 -13.49 12.26 -33.42
C SER A 660 -13.87 11.06 -32.57
N PRO A 661 -15.08 11.00 -32.00
CA PRO A 661 -15.58 9.81 -31.31
C PRO A 661 -15.54 8.55 -32.18
N ASP A 662 -15.84 8.63 -33.47
CA ASP A 662 -15.83 7.49 -34.39
C ASP A 662 -14.42 6.90 -34.60
N GLN A 663 -13.39 7.76 -34.61
CA GLN A 663 -12.00 7.29 -34.65
C GLN A 663 -11.58 6.56 -33.36
N LEU A 664 -12.08 7.01 -32.21
CA LEU A 664 -11.86 6.32 -30.95
C LEU A 664 -12.53 4.94 -30.95
N ASP A 665 -13.76 4.86 -31.46
CA ASP A 665 -14.49 3.59 -31.57
C ASP A 665 -13.73 2.60 -32.44
N CYS A 666 -13.24 3.04 -33.62
CA CYS A 666 -12.43 2.19 -34.49
C CYS A 666 -11.12 1.75 -33.82
N LEU A 667 -10.41 2.65 -33.13
CA LEU A 667 -9.20 2.29 -32.40
C LEU A 667 -9.47 1.22 -31.35
N LEU A 668 -10.53 1.40 -30.55
CA LEU A 668 -10.92 0.44 -29.52
C LEU A 668 -11.42 -0.88 -30.10
N GLY A 669 -12.21 -0.83 -31.17
CA GLY A 669 -12.69 -2.04 -31.87
C GLY A 669 -11.53 -2.86 -32.42
N ARG A 670 -10.51 -2.23 -32.98
CA ARG A 670 -9.27 -2.86 -33.46
C ARG A 670 -8.39 -3.40 -32.35
N ALA A 671 -8.63 -2.96 -31.11
CA ALA A 671 -8.05 -3.52 -29.91
C ALA A 671 -8.95 -4.64 -29.27
N ASN A 672 -9.92 -5.18 -30.03
CA ASN A 672 -10.89 -6.17 -29.61
C ASN A 672 -11.81 -5.69 -28.47
N VAL A 673 -12.09 -4.40 -28.37
CA VAL A 673 -13.08 -3.85 -27.45
C VAL A 673 -14.44 -3.90 -28.11
N ARG A 674 -15.26 -4.89 -27.72
CA ARG A 674 -16.59 -5.10 -28.26
C ARG A 674 -17.61 -4.17 -27.63
N TYR A 675 -17.54 -3.98 -26.32
CA TYR A 675 -18.51 -3.18 -25.60
C TYR A 675 -17.88 -1.95 -24.98
N GLN A 676 -18.62 -0.85 -25.04
CA GLN A 676 -18.30 0.41 -24.37
C GLN A 676 -19.44 0.82 -23.45
N ILE A 677 -19.13 1.17 -22.22
CA ILE A 677 -20.09 1.72 -21.26
C ILE A 677 -19.85 3.21 -21.19
N LEU A 678 -20.86 4.02 -21.51
CA LEU A 678 -20.79 5.47 -21.52
C LEU A 678 -21.84 6.07 -20.55
N PRO A 679 -21.52 7.15 -19.83
CA PRO A 679 -22.42 7.78 -18.89
C PRO A 679 -23.52 8.64 -19.55
N ARG A 680 -23.40 8.89 -20.85
CA ARG A 680 -24.36 9.66 -21.63
C ARG A 680 -24.70 8.95 -22.92
N ARG A 681 -25.92 9.15 -23.39
CA ARG A 681 -26.35 8.64 -24.69
C ARG A 681 -25.55 9.32 -25.79
N ARG A 682 -25.07 8.50 -26.74
CA ARG A 682 -24.28 8.95 -27.88
C ARG A 682 -24.78 8.28 -29.15
N THR A 683 -24.79 9.03 -30.24
CA THR A 683 -24.98 8.51 -31.59
C THR A 683 -23.62 8.49 -32.31
N GLY A 684 -23.36 7.48 -33.11
CA GLY A 684 -22.15 7.33 -33.89
C GLY A 684 -22.33 6.25 -34.97
N SER A 685 -21.53 6.33 -36.05
CA SER A 685 -21.59 5.38 -37.16
C SER A 685 -20.98 4.03 -36.78
N ASN A 686 -20.07 4.02 -35.81
CA ASN A 686 -19.26 2.86 -35.44
C ASN A 686 -19.72 2.18 -34.15
N ILE A 687 -20.84 2.60 -33.56
CA ILE A 687 -21.42 2.02 -32.37
C ILE A 687 -22.91 1.80 -32.51
N ARG A 688 -23.40 0.74 -31.88
CA ARG A 688 -24.82 0.43 -31.77
C ARG A 688 -25.20 0.36 -30.27
N GLU A 689 -26.24 1.10 -29.89
CA GLU A 689 -26.80 1.00 -28.55
C GLU A 689 -27.41 -0.41 -28.34
N VAL A 690 -26.98 -1.08 -27.28
CA VAL A 690 -27.44 -2.43 -26.92
C VAL A 690 -28.45 -2.32 -25.78
N ALA A 691 -28.15 -1.54 -24.77
CA ALA A 691 -28.99 -1.38 -23.58
C ALA A 691 -28.74 -0.08 -22.84
N ALA A 692 -29.77 0.40 -22.16
CA ALA A 692 -29.66 1.37 -21.09
C ALA A 692 -29.58 0.59 -19.78
N ILE A 693 -28.46 0.73 -19.06
CA ILE A 693 -28.19 0.01 -17.81
C ILE A 693 -28.56 0.92 -16.64
N PHE A 694 -29.68 0.63 -16.01
CA PHE A 694 -30.13 1.30 -14.80
C PHE A 694 -29.52 0.59 -13.58
N ASN A 695 -28.37 1.07 -13.12
CA ASN A 695 -27.74 0.57 -11.89
C ASN A 695 -28.29 1.29 -10.64
N GLY A 696 -29.63 1.46 -10.56
CA GLY A 696 -30.28 2.26 -9.53
C GLY A 696 -30.08 3.78 -9.67
N SER A 697 -29.52 4.26 -10.78
CA SER A 697 -29.42 5.69 -11.10
C SER A 697 -30.67 6.19 -11.81
N PRO A 698 -31.12 7.43 -11.55
CA PRO A 698 -32.12 8.08 -12.38
C PRO A 698 -31.65 8.34 -13.82
N GLN A 699 -30.32 8.35 -14.04
CA GLN A 699 -29.73 8.39 -15.37
C GLN A 699 -28.99 7.07 -15.64
N PRO A 700 -29.37 6.34 -16.71
CA PRO A 700 -28.73 5.08 -17.06
C PRO A 700 -27.32 5.32 -17.61
N ASN A 701 -26.45 4.33 -17.41
CA ASN A 701 -25.29 4.15 -18.29
C ASN A 701 -25.75 3.45 -19.56
N TYR A 702 -25.14 3.78 -20.68
CA TYR A 702 -25.51 3.23 -21.98
C TYR A 702 -24.44 2.24 -22.43
N LEU A 703 -24.86 1.02 -22.72
CA LEU A 703 -24.02 -0.02 -23.31
C LEU A 703 -24.07 0.06 -24.82
N TYR A 704 -22.92 0.19 -25.43
CA TYR A 704 -22.75 0.20 -26.88
C TYR A 704 -21.93 -0.99 -27.32
N GLU A 705 -22.33 -1.60 -28.44
CA GLU A 705 -21.54 -2.57 -29.21
C GLU A 705 -20.73 -1.81 -30.25
N ASN A 706 -19.46 -2.13 -30.36
CA ASN A 706 -18.53 -1.54 -31.32
C ASN A 706 -18.61 -2.31 -32.67
N LEU A 707 -18.89 -1.61 -33.74
CA LEU A 707 -19.04 -2.17 -35.09
C LEU A 707 -17.70 -2.31 -35.82
N CYS A 708 -16.64 -1.66 -35.38
CA CYS A 708 -15.28 -1.82 -35.93
C CYS A 708 -14.53 -3.02 -35.27
N LEU A 709 -15.23 -3.99 -34.71
CA LEU A 709 -14.64 -5.08 -33.94
C LEU A 709 -13.72 -5.96 -34.79
N THR A 710 -12.47 -6.11 -34.33
CA THR A 710 -11.52 -7.11 -34.87
C THR A 710 -11.52 -8.35 -33.95
N PRO A 711 -11.50 -9.57 -34.54
CA PRO A 711 -11.39 -10.81 -33.79
C PRO A 711 -10.14 -10.82 -32.88
N ARG A 712 -10.20 -11.56 -31.76
CA ARG A 712 -9.11 -11.67 -30.81
C ARG A 712 -7.82 -12.19 -31.41
N ALA A 713 -7.92 -13.12 -32.31
CA ALA A 713 -6.82 -13.65 -33.10
C ALA A 713 -7.24 -13.68 -34.57
N TYR A 714 -6.35 -13.28 -35.47
CA TYR A 714 -6.63 -13.22 -36.88
C TYR A 714 -5.35 -13.38 -37.70
N VAL A 715 -5.50 -13.58 -39.00
CA VAL A 715 -4.42 -13.55 -39.98
C VAL A 715 -4.40 -12.18 -40.64
N ALA A 716 -3.22 -11.61 -40.80
CA ALA A 716 -2.96 -10.48 -41.69
C ALA A 716 -2.05 -10.96 -42.84
N ASP A 717 -2.45 -10.66 -44.08
CA ASP A 717 -1.75 -11.12 -45.27
C ASP A 717 -0.44 -10.37 -45.51
N THR A 718 -0.43 -9.08 -45.21
CA THR A 718 0.73 -8.20 -45.43
C THR A 718 1.21 -7.56 -44.15
N ALA A 719 2.45 -7.05 -44.12
CA ALA A 719 3.00 -6.31 -43.03
C ALA A 719 3.64 -5.00 -43.52
N SER A 720 3.34 -3.93 -42.81
CA SER A 720 4.12 -2.68 -42.88
C SER A 720 4.94 -2.49 -41.61
N PHE A 721 5.94 -1.65 -41.69
CA PHE A 721 6.84 -1.42 -40.56
C PHE A 721 6.78 0.05 -40.11
N SER A 722 6.76 0.29 -38.82
CA SER A 722 6.80 1.63 -38.28
C SER A 722 7.64 1.71 -37.00
N THR A 723 8.48 2.74 -36.89
CA THR A 723 9.18 3.11 -35.67
C THR A 723 8.42 4.17 -34.87
N ASP A 724 7.43 4.84 -35.50
CA ASP A 724 6.60 5.87 -34.86
C ASP A 724 5.29 5.26 -34.35
N GLY A 725 5.17 5.17 -33.01
CA GLY A 725 3.96 4.69 -32.34
C GLY A 725 2.72 5.57 -32.61
N ASN A 726 2.90 6.88 -32.76
CA ASN A 726 1.78 7.79 -33.02
C ASN A 726 1.26 7.64 -34.47
N GLU A 727 2.14 7.40 -35.42
CA GLU A 727 1.76 7.07 -36.78
C GLU A 727 0.98 5.78 -36.85
N THR A 728 1.48 4.73 -36.15
CA THR A 728 0.77 3.46 -36.03
C THR A 728 -0.65 3.64 -35.47
N LEU A 729 -0.80 4.42 -34.40
CA LEU A 729 -2.09 4.68 -33.77
C LEU A 729 -3.03 5.53 -34.63
N ARG A 730 -2.49 6.50 -35.37
CA ARG A 730 -3.28 7.27 -36.36
C ARG A 730 -3.85 6.35 -37.45
N ARG A 731 -3.00 5.50 -38.02
CA ARG A 731 -3.44 4.50 -39.01
C ARG A 731 -4.49 3.54 -38.42
N MET A 732 -4.25 3.02 -37.25
CA MET A 732 -5.22 2.17 -36.55
C MET A 732 -6.55 2.86 -36.22
N SER A 733 -6.62 4.18 -36.12
CA SER A 733 -7.85 4.92 -35.88
C SER A 733 -8.57 5.35 -37.18
N SER A 734 -7.92 5.21 -38.34
CA SER A 734 -8.47 5.57 -39.65
C SER A 734 -9.50 4.53 -40.12
N ALA A 735 -10.56 4.94 -40.80
CA ALA A 735 -11.54 4.02 -41.40
C ALA A 735 -10.91 3.12 -42.46
N GLU A 736 -9.85 3.57 -43.12
CA GLU A 736 -9.18 2.87 -44.22
C GLU A 736 -8.31 1.68 -43.79
N PHE A 737 -7.92 1.61 -42.50
CA PHE A 737 -7.08 0.52 -42.03
C PHE A 737 -7.89 -0.76 -41.85
N ASP A 738 -7.55 -1.79 -42.59
CA ASP A 738 -8.10 -3.13 -42.46
C ASP A 738 -7.10 -4.06 -41.76
N PRO A 739 -7.30 -4.40 -40.48
CA PRO A 739 -6.38 -5.25 -39.73
C PRO A 739 -6.29 -6.67 -40.27
N THR A 740 -7.29 -7.16 -41.02
CA THR A 740 -7.26 -8.51 -41.60
C THR A 740 -6.37 -8.60 -42.84
N ARG A 741 -6.11 -7.48 -43.49
CA ARG A 741 -5.23 -7.41 -44.65
C ARG A 741 -3.80 -6.97 -44.26
N GLU A 742 -3.65 -6.09 -43.30
CA GLU A 742 -2.36 -5.52 -42.97
C GLU A 742 -2.08 -5.54 -41.45
N VAL A 743 -0.86 -5.92 -41.07
CA VAL A 743 -0.33 -5.73 -39.70
C VAL A 743 0.79 -4.69 -39.71
N ILE A 744 0.78 -3.77 -38.74
CA ILE A 744 1.86 -2.79 -38.58
C ILE A 744 2.84 -3.32 -37.52
N LEU A 745 4.02 -3.73 -37.96
CA LEU A 745 5.08 -4.26 -37.10
C LEU A 745 6.00 -3.15 -36.59
N ALA A 746 6.39 -3.22 -35.34
CA ALA A 746 7.36 -2.28 -34.77
C ALA A 746 8.78 -2.56 -35.28
N GLY A 747 9.47 -1.53 -35.74
CA GLY A 747 10.87 -1.57 -36.21
C GLY A 747 11.05 -1.07 -37.62
N VAL A 748 12.30 -1.22 -38.13
CA VAL A 748 12.66 -0.95 -39.51
C VAL A 748 12.55 -2.23 -40.35
N SER A 749 12.24 -2.09 -41.65
CA SER A 749 11.94 -3.21 -42.55
C SER A 749 12.92 -4.38 -42.47
N GLY A 750 12.36 -5.57 -42.38
CA GLY A 750 13.11 -6.82 -42.50
C GLY A 750 12.41 -7.73 -43.49
N GLY A 751 12.75 -7.66 -44.78
CA GLY A 751 12.15 -8.46 -45.85
C GLY A 751 10.93 -7.78 -46.49
N ALA A 752 10.79 -7.92 -47.79
CA ALA A 752 9.59 -7.49 -48.51
C ALA A 752 8.38 -8.30 -47.98
N PRO A 753 7.24 -7.63 -47.69
CA PRO A 753 6.00 -8.38 -47.41
C PRO A 753 5.65 -9.24 -48.63
N PRO A 754 5.08 -10.44 -48.43
CA PRO A 754 4.47 -11.13 -49.54
C PRO A 754 3.41 -10.24 -50.22
N ASP A 755 3.34 -10.27 -51.54
CA ASP A 755 2.32 -9.54 -52.31
C ASP A 755 0.93 -9.98 -51.83
N ALA A 756 0.07 -8.97 -51.58
CA ALA A 756 -1.30 -9.25 -51.17
C ALA A 756 -2.01 -10.05 -52.30
N GLY A 757 -2.31 -11.29 -52.03
CA GLY A 757 -3.11 -12.09 -52.95
C GLY A 757 -4.61 -11.73 -52.82
N ASP A 758 -5.37 -11.88 -53.92
CA ASP A 758 -6.83 -11.71 -53.94
C ASP A 758 -7.60 -12.90 -53.28
N GLY A 759 -6.92 -13.71 -52.47
CA GLY A 759 -7.47 -14.91 -51.85
C GLY A 759 -8.38 -14.67 -50.66
N GLU A 760 -9.17 -15.70 -50.27
CA GLU A 760 -9.94 -15.65 -49.03
C GLU A 760 -9.00 -15.42 -47.80
N PRO A 761 -9.42 -14.61 -46.84
CA PRO A 761 -8.61 -14.35 -45.66
C PRO A 761 -8.35 -15.63 -44.84
N GLY A 762 -7.14 -15.75 -44.30
CA GLY A 762 -6.81 -16.88 -43.45
C GLY A 762 -7.68 -16.94 -42.18
N ARG A 763 -7.79 -18.14 -41.58
CA ARG A 763 -8.61 -18.38 -40.41
C ARG A 763 -7.75 -18.74 -39.20
N VAL A 764 -8.12 -18.22 -38.00
CA VAL A 764 -7.51 -18.60 -36.73
C VAL A 764 -8.56 -19.02 -35.73
N ASP A 765 -8.38 -20.19 -35.12
CA ASP A 765 -9.20 -20.71 -34.02
C ASP A 765 -8.36 -20.74 -32.73
N ILE A 766 -8.93 -20.25 -31.62
CA ILE A 766 -8.31 -20.32 -30.30
C ILE A 766 -8.60 -21.70 -29.71
N LEU A 767 -7.58 -22.55 -29.57
CA LEU A 767 -7.73 -23.91 -29.03
C LEU A 767 -7.67 -23.94 -27.53
N GLU A 768 -6.83 -23.09 -26.93
CA GLU A 768 -6.59 -23.05 -25.49
C GLU A 768 -6.21 -21.66 -25.05
N ARG A 769 -6.71 -21.25 -23.89
CA ARG A 769 -6.37 -20.00 -23.27
C ARG A 769 -6.32 -20.16 -21.76
N ARG A 770 -5.10 -20.11 -21.21
CA ARG A 770 -4.81 -20.16 -19.77
C ARG A 770 -3.90 -19.00 -19.37
N PRO A 771 -3.82 -18.64 -18.07
CA PRO A 771 -2.85 -17.67 -17.60
C PRO A 771 -1.43 -18.02 -18.03
N GLY A 772 -0.86 -17.25 -18.97
CA GLY A 772 0.48 -17.46 -19.52
C GLY A 772 0.60 -18.44 -20.69
N VAL A 773 -0.48 -19.02 -21.22
CA VAL A 773 -0.44 -19.90 -22.42
C VAL A 773 -1.64 -19.61 -23.32
N VAL A 774 -1.38 -19.43 -24.61
CA VAL A 774 -2.42 -19.36 -25.66
C VAL A 774 -2.02 -20.27 -26.82
N ARG A 775 -2.91 -21.19 -27.20
CA ARG A 775 -2.72 -22.08 -28.36
C ARG A 775 -3.73 -21.71 -29.43
N LEU A 776 -3.26 -21.54 -30.64
CA LEU A 776 -4.01 -21.15 -31.81
C LEU A 776 -3.80 -22.18 -32.91
N ARG A 777 -4.86 -22.45 -33.69
CA ARG A 777 -4.77 -23.16 -34.96
C ARG A 777 -5.00 -22.15 -36.07
N ALA A 778 -4.02 -21.98 -36.93
CA ALA A 778 -4.09 -21.05 -38.04
C ALA A 778 -4.14 -21.84 -39.35
N GLN A 779 -4.95 -21.37 -40.28
CA GLN A 779 -5.01 -21.85 -41.65
C GLN A 779 -4.82 -20.65 -42.57
N LEU A 780 -3.71 -20.65 -43.31
CA LEU A 780 -3.34 -19.57 -44.21
C LEU A 780 -3.30 -20.04 -45.64
N PRO A 781 -3.95 -19.32 -46.58
CA PRO A 781 -3.85 -19.66 -48.00
C PRO A 781 -2.47 -19.30 -48.57
N GLN A 782 -1.80 -18.29 -47.99
CA GLN A 782 -0.46 -17.84 -48.31
C GLN A 782 0.29 -17.48 -47.04
N ALA A 783 1.63 -17.27 -47.12
CA ALA A 783 2.41 -16.85 -45.98
C ALA A 783 1.93 -15.49 -45.46
N GLY A 784 1.80 -15.34 -44.14
CA GLY A 784 1.27 -14.14 -43.51
C GLY A 784 1.64 -14.05 -42.05
N TYR A 785 0.89 -13.30 -41.28
CA TYR A 785 1.10 -13.09 -39.87
C TYR A 785 -0.13 -13.49 -39.06
N VAL A 786 0.06 -14.34 -38.06
CA VAL A 786 -0.94 -14.59 -37.02
C VAL A 786 -0.77 -13.53 -35.94
N VAL A 787 -1.79 -12.68 -35.80
CA VAL A 787 -1.87 -11.60 -34.84
C VAL A 787 -2.76 -12.01 -33.67
N LEU A 788 -2.26 -11.84 -32.44
CA LEU A 788 -3.01 -12.04 -31.22
C LEU A 788 -3.14 -10.71 -30.47
N LEU A 789 -4.37 -10.22 -30.31
CA LEU A 789 -4.66 -8.94 -29.66
C LEU A 789 -4.52 -9.00 -28.14
N ASP A 790 -3.43 -9.58 -27.64
CA ASP A 790 -2.95 -9.53 -26.29
C ASP A 790 -1.68 -8.69 -26.21
N ARG A 791 -1.50 -7.97 -25.11
CA ARG A 791 -0.36 -7.06 -24.94
C ARG A 791 0.97 -7.79 -25.18
N PHE A 792 1.80 -7.17 -25.97
CA PHE A 792 3.19 -7.58 -26.15
C PHE A 792 3.96 -7.41 -24.83
N ASP A 793 4.79 -8.40 -24.52
CA ASP A 793 5.80 -8.37 -23.48
C ASP A 793 7.00 -9.20 -23.95
N PRO A 794 8.25 -8.76 -23.71
CA PRO A 794 9.43 -9.51 -24.14
C PRO A 794 9.57 -10.91 -23.52
N SER A 795 8.80 -11.22 -22.50
CA SER A 795 8.75 -12.55 -21.84
C SER A 795 7.84 -13.53 -22.55
N TRP A 796 7.10 -13.13 -23.59
CA TRP A 796 6.35 -14.04 -24.43
C TRP A 796 7.24 -14.72 -25.45
N HIS A 797 7.13 -16.03 -25.56
CA HIS A 797 7.78 -16.90 -26.53
C HIS A 797 6.70 -17.56 -27.38
N ALA A 798 7.02 -17.85 -28.62
CA ALA A 798 6.10 -18.57 -29.49
C ALA A 798 6.78 -19.78 -30.13
N THR A 799 6.00 -20.84 -30.35
CA THR A 799 6.40 -21.96 -31.18
C THR A 799 5.39 -22.14 -32.32
N LEU A 800 5.89 -22.44 -33.51
CA LEU A 800 5.12 -22.81 -34.68
C LEU A 800 5.39 -24.30 -34.93
N ASP A 801 4.38 -25.13 -34.82
CA ASP A 801 4.48 -26.59 -34.96
C ASP A 801 5.61 -27.21 -34.10
N GLY A 802 5.80 -26.65 -32.92
CA GLY A 802 6.83 -27.08 -31.97
C GLY A 802 8.22 -26.39 -32.08
N HIS A 803 8.46 -25.61 -33.14
CA HIS A 803 9.74 -24.91 -33.37
C HIS A 803 9.64 -23.45 -32.90
N ASP A 804 10.67 -22.97 -32.20
CA ASP A 804 10.71 -21.59 -31.70
C ASP A 804 10.68 -20.57 -32.86
N VAL A 805 9.79 -19.58 -32.77
CA VAL A 805 9.66 -18.49 -33.73
C VAL A 805 9.65 -17.13 -33.01
N PRO A 806 10.17 -16.08 -33.66
CA PRO A 806 10.22 -14.76 -33.04
C PRO A 806 8.83 -14.15 -32.86
N VAL A 807 8.54 -13.64 -31.66
CA VAL A 807 7.35 -12.83 -31.37
C VAL A 807 7.67 -11.38 -31.69
N ARG A 808 6.87 -10.75 -32.57
CA ARG A 808 7.00 -9.35 -32.96
C ARG A 808 5.92 -8.50 -32.31
N ARG A 809 6.23 -7.26 -31.95
CA ARG A 809 5.22 -6.30 -31.52
C ARG A 809 4.47 -5.79 -32.76
N ALA A 810 3.14 -5.93 -32.73
CA ALA A 810 2.22 -5.64 -33.80
C ALA A 810 1.17 -4.62 -33.38
N ASN A 811 0.75 -3.77 -34.32
CA ASN A 811 -0.32 -2.80 -34.14
C ASN A 811 -0.16 -2.04 -32.81
N HIS A 812 1.06 -1.54 -32.59
CA HIS A 812 1.50 -0.77 -31.41
C HIS A 812 1.51 -1.54 -30.08
N LEU A 813 0.44 -2.29 -29.76
CA LEU A 813 0.25 -2.94 -28.44
C LEU A 813 0.45 -4.43 -28.44
N PHE A 814 0.18 -5.12 -29.56
CA PHE A 814 -0.12 -6.54 -29.62
C PHE A 814 1.07 -7.35 -30.08
N ARG A 815 0.86 -8.63 -30.28
CA ARG A 815 1.91 -9.56 -30.70
C ARG A 815 1.52 -10.35 -31.94
N ALA A 816 2.50 -10.61 -32.78
CA ALA A 816 2.34 -11.39 -33.99
C ALA A 816 3.52 -12.34 -34.20
N VAL A 817 3.26 -13.40 -34.94
CA VAL A 817 4.25 -14.35 -35.49
C VAL A 817 4.04 -14.51 -36.96
N GLN A 818 5.10 -14.67 -37.72
CA GLN A 818 5.07 -14.99 -39.15
C GLN A 818 4.80 -16.48 -39.29
N VAL A 819 3.87 -16.83 -40.20
CA VAL A 819 3.42 -18.22 -40.44
C VAL A 819 3.40 -18.48 -41.93
N PRO A 820 3.93 -19.59 -42.44
CA PRO A 820 3.87 -19.98 -43.86
C PRO A 820 2.44 -20.35 -44.28
N ALA A 821 2.22 -20.58 -45.56
CA ALA A 821 0.96 -21.11 -46.06
C ALA A 821 0.70 -22.53 -45.55
N GLY A 822 -0.56 -22.84 -45.22
CA GLY A 822 -0.93 -24.14 -44.70
C GLY A 822 -1.68 -24.12 -43.39
N ARG A 823 -1.80 -25.28 -42.76
CA ARG A 823 -2.38 -25.47 -41.44
C ARG A 823 -1.26 -25.57 -40.40
N HIS A 824 -1.30 -24.73 -39.42
CA HIS A 824 -0.23 -24.60 -38.41
C HIS A 824 -0.80 -24.45 -37.00
N GLU A 825 -0.05 -24.93 -36.02
CA GLU A 825 -0.31 -24.65 -34.60
C GLU A 825 0.68 -23.64 -34.06
N VAL A 826 0.15 -22.50 -33.60
CA VAL A 826 0.91 -21.46 -32.94
C VAL A 826 0.66 -21.54 -31.43
N ARG A 827 1.72 -21.67 -30.64
CA ARG A 827 1.64 -21.69 -29.19
C ARG A 827 2.44 -20.53 -28.61
N PHE A 828 1.76 -19.60 -27.94
CA PHE A 828 2.39 -18.55 -27.13
C PHE A 828 2.53 -19.04 -25.68
N ALA A 829 3.70 -18.85 -25.08
CA ALA A 829 3.97 -19.19 -23.69
C ALA A 829 4.73 -18.06 -23.00
N PHE A 830 4.21 -17.60 -21.86
CA PHE A 830 4.87 -16.58 -21.05
C PHE A 830 5.92 -17.22 -20.16
N ARG A 831 7.16 -16.74 -20.24
CA ARG A 831 8.29 -17.21 -19.42
C ARG A 831 8.89 -16.02 -18.70
N GLN A 832 8.47 -15.83 -17.44
CA GLN A 832 8.93 -14.68 -16.65
C GLN A 832 10.45 -14.63 -16.56
N ARG A 833 11.05 -13.58 -17.12
CA ARG A 833 12.49 -13.37 -17.11
C ARG A 833 13.01 -13.25 -15.68
N GLY A 834 14.20 -13.80 -15.43
CA GLY A 834 14.86 -13.77 -14.12
C GLY A 834 14.27 -14.70 -13.07
N LEU A 835 13.05 -15.23 -13.24
CA LEU A 835 12.37 -16.02 -12.21
C LEU A 835 13.13 -17.31 -11.84
N ARG A 836 13.57 -18.10 -12.82
CA ARG A 836 14.30 -19.36 -12.55
C ARG A 836 15.60 -19.11 -11.80
N LEU A 837 16.40 -18.14 -12.28
CA LEU A 837 17.64 -17.75 -11.61
C LEU A 837 17.35 -17.22 -10.21
N GLY A 838 16.32 -16.40 -10.05
CA GLY A 838 15.91 -15.86 -8.76
C GLY A 838 15.54 -16.96 -7.75
N ILE A 839 14.75 -17.97 -8.17
CA ILE A 839 14.38 -19.09 -7.30
C ILE A 839 15.62 -19.89 -6.88
N ILE A 840 16.54 -20.17 -7.81
CA ILE A 840 17.78 -20.91 -7.51
C ILE A 840 18.63 -20.13 -6.50
N LEU A 841 18.86 -18.85 -6.72
CA LEU A 841 19.64 -17.99 -5.82
C LEU A 841 18.99 -17.87 -4.43
N SER A 842 17.70 -17.56 -4.38
CA SER A 842 16.98 -17.44 -3.12
C SER A 842 16.98 -18.76 -2.35
N GLY A 843 16.74 -19.88 -3.03
CA GLY A 843 16.75 -21.23 -2.43
C GLY A 843 18.11 -21.63 -1.90
N ALA A 844 19.18 -21.40 -2.67
CA ALA A 844 20.56 -21.70 -2.26
C ALA A 844 20.97 -20.89 -1.01
N VAL A 845 20.73 -19.57 -1.03
CA VAL A 845 21.07 -18.70 0.11
C VAL A 845 20.21 -19.05 1.34
N PHE A 846 18.93 -19.31 1.16
CA PHE A 846 18.05 -19.74 2.25
C PHE A 846 18.54 -21.05 2.87
N GLY A 847 18.91 -22.06 2.04
CA GLY A 847 19.47 -23.32 2.52
C GLY A 847 20.75 -23.12 3.32
N LEU A 848 21.67 -22.28 2.83
CA LEU A 848 22.91 -21.95 3.55
C LEU A 848 22.63 -21.27 4.89
N LEU A 849 21.67 -20.35 4.97
CA LEU A 849 21.31 -19.68 6.23
C LEU A 849 20.65 -20.64 7.21
N VAL A 850 19.81 -21.58 6.74
CA VAL A 850 19.23 -22.63 7.59
C VAL A 850 20.33 -23.51 8.17
N ILE A 851 21.29 -23.95 7.35
CA ILE A 851 22.46 -24.73 7.82
C ILE A 851 23.24 -23.91 8.87
N ALA A 852 23.50 -22.62 8.58
CA ALA A 852 24.20 -21.76 9.53
C ALA A 852 23.45 -21.56 10.86
N LEU A 853 22.12 -21.55 10.85
CA LEU A 853 21.30 -21.51 12.07
C LEU A 853 21.36 -22.83 12.87
N LEU A 854 21.51 -23.96 12.19
CA LEU A 854 21.58 -25.29 12.82
C LEU A 854 22.97 -25.58 13.39
N VAL A 855 24.02 -25.13 12.71
CA VAL A 855 25.42 -25.30 13.17
C VAL A 855 25.71 -24.25 14.25
N ASP A 856 25.70 -24.67 15.54
CA ASP A 856 26.04 -23.79 16.65
C ASP A 856 27.52 -23.93 17.04
N PRO A 857 28.35 -22.91 16.83
CA PRO A 857 29.74 -22.95 17.31
C PRO A 857 29.86 -22.97 18.84
N GLY A 858 28.80 -22.59 19.54
CA GLY A 858 28.74 -22.66 20.99
C GLY A 858 28.64 -24.09 21.53
N ARG A 859 28.10 -25.03 20.75
CA ARG A 859 28.09 -26.47 21.09
C ARG A 859 29.41 -27.15 20.79
N LEU A 860 30.12 -26.72 19.71
CA LEU A 860 31.43 -27.29 19.33
C LEU A 860 32.57 -26.87 20.28
N ARG A 861 32.39 -25.86 21.14
CA ARG A 861 33.37 -25.47 22.17
C ARG A 861 33.06 -26.00 23.56
N ARG A 862 31.99 -26.77 23.76
CA ARG A 862 31.62 -27.45 25.01
C ARG A 862 31.79 -28.98 24.96
N GLY A 863 32.26 -29.49 23.83
CA GLY A 863 32.66 -30.90 23.66
C GLY A 863 34.16 -31.10 23.84
#